data_7e4c8ad0a0744f95afd2054c0f16a7fe
#
_entry.id   7e4c8ad0a0744f95afd2054c0f16a7fe
#
_cell.length_a   1.000
_cell.length_b   1.000
_cell.length_c   1.000
_cell.angle_alpha   90.00
_cell.angle_beta   90.00
_cell.angle_gamma   90.00
#
_symmetry.space_group_name_H-M   'P 1'
#
loop_
_entity.id
_entity.type
_entity.pdbx_description
1 polymer ?
#
loop_
_entity_poly.entity_id
_entity_poly.type
_entity_poly.pdbx_seq_one_letter_code
_entity_poly.pdbx_strand_id
1 'polypeptide(L)'
;MLADSPIISIIILSLNVMCVGPCRSETPTTNPACRLQIIKSAEEYEYIQEGDIMIGGVLTVSMFRPVDYFRGLTCIFPSAPNYKYLVDFLYVIENINRNPDIFPNTTLGYHIYDSCGDPRKAVRSVLQILSGTREPVPNYSCVGKRNIAGFIGDLISETTIPIAQILSVFGYTQISYGATDPALSNRFSFPYFFRTTGSDDSYYLVISKIAKYFQWNWVGIITFDDDRGERDHQLLKDYLSRENICIEFTLKITDIIHGNIRYREIIQKSSTNVVIFCGAVNLQILIEFHFLYRLVSEKTFIFTSNWLYYNHVLDFGHKVFRGSLLLMQNKEEDYSNTSKYTQFSKQFHPSRYPDDKLLENIWMCYHFCLSKNKKKNEIFKKEFKMLLYNCSGQESLSKIGMYNNGFHSLNMMYAVDMLASALHYRHDTLRMETSGRNRDMYNFRYKVHQYLKKINFRYKANHVYYLNEKGEFVSRYMIINIYGKSAKQSAWKQCGTYAPWVAEHLELNITSGVIQWKTKDNKVPRAQCSDTCPTGFRKTQKPRAQSCCYDCVLCSEGEISNISDSENCIRCPYNEWPNEKKDKCIARIEEFLSYSTDVISVFFSSLSVLLFLITQLILQVFISYRDSPIVRANNRSLSFLLLVSIKLSFLSVFLFLGRPVDITCMLRIITFGITFSIAVSSLLAKTIMVCVAFKATKPGSSWRKWLGVKLSNSVVLFCSSIQIIICMTWLAISPPFQELDIHTSPGTIIIQCNEGSAIGFYSVIGYMGLLAAVSFVLAFLARSLPDSFNEAKYITFSMLLFCSVWITMIPAYLSTKGKNTVCVEIFAILTSSAGLLACIFLPKCYIILFRTENNRKSHLLKNIKT
;
A
#
# COMPACT_ATOMS: atom_id res chain seq x y z
N MET A 1 21.73 35.95 2.49
CA MET A 1 21.78 37.31 3.07
C MET A 1 22.76 37.34 4.21
N LEU A 2 24.07 37.33 3.95
CA LEU A 2 25.19 37.58 4.90
C LEU A 2 26.50 37.70 4.11
N ALA A 3 26.45 38.31 2.91
CA ALA A 3 27.60 38.49 2.03
C ALA A 3 28.12 39.95 1.94
N ASP A 4 27.50 40.88 2.65
CA ASP A 4 27.88 42.29 2.58
C ASP A 4 28.20 42.86 3.97
N SER A 5 29.19 42.29 4.63
CA SER A 5 29.80 42.93 5.79
C SER A 5 31.16 43.46 5.40
N PRO A 6 31.36 44.79 5.45
CA PRO A 6 32.65 45.45 5.13
C PRO A 6 33.79 44.99 6.06
N ILE A 7 33.48 44.34 7.17
CA ILE A 7 34.47 43.82 8.12
C ILE A 7 35.18 42.58 7.54
N ILE A 8 34.49 41.73 6.75
CA ILE A 8 35.11 40.55 6.13
C ILE A 8 36.07 40.96 5.02
N SER A 9 35.75 42.02 4.25
CA SER A 9 36.65 42.57 3.21
C SER A 9 37.88 43.19 3.82
N ILE A 10 37.78 43.84 4.99
CA ILE A 10 38.95 44.43 5.70
C ILE A 10 39.82 43.32 6.29
N ILE A 11 39.27 42.24 6.79
CA ILE A 11 40.04 41.09 7.31
C ILE A 11 40.76 40.36 6.19
N ILE A 12 40.14 40.19 5.02
CA ILE A 12 40.77 39.58 3.84
C ILE A 12 41.86 40.53 3.26
N LEU A 13 41.65 41.83 3.25
CA LEU A 13 42.67 42.80 2.80
C LEU A 13 43.86 42.89 3.77
N SER A 14 43.60 42.81 5.09
CA SER A 14 44.67 42.84 6.09
C SER A 14 45.52 41.56 6.10
N LEU A 15 44.88 40.40 5.80
CA LEU A 15 45.61 39.13 5.61
C LEU A 15 46.46 39.13 4.31
N ASN A 16 46.00 39.78 3.24
CA ASN A 16 46.79 39.88 2.00
C ASN A 16 47.94 40.87 2.07
N VAL A 17 47.88 41.87 2.93
CA VAL A 17 48.97 42.87 3.09
C VAL A 17 50.12 42.34 3.98
N MET A 18 49.82 41.34 4.84
CA MET A 18 50.88 40.71 5.68
C MET A 18 51.70 39.61 4.96
N CYS A 19 51.34 39.24 3.74
CA CYS A 19 51.99 38.13 3.03
C CYS A 19 52.83 38.56 1.80
N VAL A 20 52.98 39.84 1.52
CA VAL A 20 53.81 40.31 0.38
C VAL A 20 55.07 40.98 0.88
N GLY A 21 56.02 40.18 1.32
CA GLY A 21 57.43 40.61 1.40
C GLY A 21 58.22 40.05 0.21
N PRO A 22 59.10 40.80 -0.45
CA PRO A 22 59.81 40.27 -1.59
C PRO A 22 60.84 39.22 -1.18
N CYS A 23 60.71 38.00 -1.67
CA CYS A 23 61.74 36.98 -1.55
C CYS A 23 62.91 37.30 -2.43
N ARG A 24 64.01 37.83 -1.87
CA ARG A 24 65.32 37.85 -2.51
C ARG A 24 65.94 36.47 -2.41
N SER A 25 66.43 35.97 -3.56
CA SER A 25 67.18 34.72 -3.66
C SER A 25 68.59 34.93 -3.12
N GLU A 26 68.86 34.47 -1.90
CA GLU A 26 70.21 34.29 -1.43
C GLU A 26 70.32 32.91 -0.76
N THR A 27 71.41 32.24 -1.13
CA THR A 27 72.02 31.01 -0.63
C THR A 27 71.50 30.33 0.65
N PRO A 28 71.56 28.99 0.80
CA PRO A 28 70.77 28.24 1.76
C PRO A 28 71.30 28.32 3.20
N THR A 29 71.04 29.44 3.83
CA THR A 29 71.06 29.51 5.31
C THR A 29 69.66 29.39 5.75
N THR A 30 69.37 28.29 6.46
CA THR A 30 68.10 27.94 7.07
C THR A 30 67.56 29.09 7.92
N ASN A 31 66.74 29.96 7.33
CA ASN A 31 66.07 30.99 8.08
C ASN A 31 64.82 30.45 8.73
N PRO A 32 64.74 30.34 10.07
CA PRO A 32 63.57 29.71 10.76
C PRO A 32 62.31 30.55 10.67
N ALA A 33 62.34 31.72 10.06
CA ALA A 33 61.23 32.70 10.05
C ALA A 33 60.09 32.39 9.07
N CYS A 34 60.22 31.44 8.17
CA CYS A 34 59.19 31.11 7.16
C CYS A 34 58.50 29.73 7.39
N ARG A 35 58.61 29.18 8.60
CA ARG A 35 57.96 27.89 8.89
C ARG A 35 56.61 28.11 9.51
N LEU A 36 55.55 27.84 8.74
CA LEU A 36 54.22 27.62 9.31
C LEU A 36 54.27 26.37 10.19
N GLN A 37 54.21 26.56 11.49
CA GLN A 37 54.07 25.45 12.44
C GLN A 37 52.62 24.95 12.43
N ILE A 38 52.37 23.91 11.69
CA ILE A 38 51.14 23.14 11.81
C ILE A 38 51.26 22.27 13.07
N ILE A 39 50.15 22.02 13.74
CA ILE A 39 50.04 21.23 14.97
C ILE A 39 50.94 20.00 14.89
N LYS A 40 51.88 19.86 15.85
CA LYS A 40 52.80 18.69 15.90
C LYS A 40 52.00 17.45 16.37
N SER A 41 52.08 16.34 15.63
CA SER A 41 51.68 15.02 16.08
C SER A 41 52.77 14.44 16.99
N ALA A 42 52.42 13.86 18.11
CA ALA A 42 53.39 13.23 19.03
C ALA A 42 54.03 12.00 18.41
N GLU A 43 53.33 11.27 17.56
CA GLU A 43 53.81 10.11 16.80
C GLU A 43 53.33 10.21 15.35
N GLU A 44 54.28 10.08 14.40
CA GLU A 44 54.00 9.98 12.96
C GLU A 44 54.46 8.63 12.48
N TYR A 45 53.54 7.89 11.82
CA TYR A 45 53.84 6.65 11.15
C TYR A 45 53.95 6.92 9.65
N GLU A 46 55.20 6.84 9.15
CA GLU A 46 55.53 7.14 7.76
C GLU A 46 56.15 5.87 7.12
N TYR A 47 55.65 5.56 5.92
CA TYR A 47 56.17 4.44 5.14
C TYR A 47 56.57 4.99 3.76
N ILE A 48 57.83 4.87 3.41
CA ILE A 48 58.39 5.41 2.15
C ILE A 48 59.25 4.34 1.44
N GLN A 49 59.03 4.25 0.15
CA GLN A 49 59.86 3.52 -0.78
C GLN A 49 59.98 4.32 -2.05
N GLU A 50 61.23 4.70 -2.39
CA GLU A 50 61.48 5.48 -3.61
C GLU A 50 61.22 4.64 -4.86
N GLY A 51 60.71 5.29 -5.93
CA GLY A 51 60.48 4.67 -7.24
C GLY A 51 60.41 5.77 -8.34
N ASP A 52 60.40 5.35 -9.57
CA ASP A 52 60.31 6.29 -10.73
C ASP A 52 58.96 7.06 -10.76
N ILE A 53 57.93 6.38 -10.34
CA ILE A 53 56.57 6.95 -10.17
C ILE A 53 56.13 6.73 -8.73
N MET A 54 55.77 7.81 -8.05
CA MET A 54 55.39 7.74 -6.64
C MET A 54 53.87 7.78 -6.48
N ILE A 55 53.36 6.99 -5.56
CA ILE A 55 51.97 7.01 -5.12
C ILE A 55 51.94 7.60 -3.72
N GLY A 56 51.14 8.65 -3.52
CA GLY A 56 50.85 9.19 -2.21
C GLY A 56 49.80 8.32 -1.49
N GLY A 57 49.93 8.10 -0.20
CA GLY A 57 49.00 7.34 0.59
C GLY A 57 48.63 8.05 1.90
N VAL A 58 47.35 8.16 2.20
CA VAL A 58 46.90 8.57 3.52
C VAL A 58 45.93 7.52 3.99
N LEU A 59 46.34 6.77 5.02
CA LEU A 59 45.58 5.57 5.47
C LEU A 59 45.25 5.72 6.95
N THR A 60 44.04 5.33 7.34
CA THR A 60 43.66 5.18 8.74
C THR A 60 44.12 3.81 9.24
N VAL A 61 45.31 3.73 9.81
CA VAL A 61 45.89 2.49 10.31
C VAL A 61 45.78 2.37 11.83
N SER A 62 45.95 3.48 12.55
CA SER A 62 45.65 3.59 13.97
C SER A 62 44.34 4.35 14.21
N MET A 63 43.83 4.31 15.43
CA MET A 63 42.60 4.98 15.80
C MET A 63 42.84 6.07 16.83
N PHE A 64 42.15 7.16 16.68
CA PHE A 64 42.16 8.30 17.62
C PHE A 64 41.29 7.96 18.84
N ARG A 65 41.73 8.35 20.05
CA ARG A 65 40.95 8.27 21.27
C ARG A 65 40.34 9.61 21.63
N PRO A 66 39.00 9.75 21.71
CA PRO A 66 38.32 11.03 21.93
C PRO A 66 38.65 11.71 23.27
N VAL A 67 39.17 10.95 24.24
CA VAL A 67 39.41 11.44 25.64
C VAL A 67 40.57 12.43 25.73
N ASP A 68 41.46 12.50 24.74
CA ASP A 68 42.66 13.29 24.77
C ASP A 68 42.65 14.58 23.92
N TYR A 69 41.47 15.18 23.75
CA TYR A 69 41.28 16.43 22.99
C TYR A 69 42.26 17.59 23.38
N PHE A 70 42.80 17.52 24.59
CA PHE A 70 43.69 18.55 25.15
C PHE A 70 45.18 18.26 25.00
N ARG A 71 45.61 17.07 24.58
CA ARG A 71 47.06 16.66 24.55
C ARG A 71 47.71 16.60 23.17
N GLY A 72 47.06 17.11 22.14
CA GLY A 72 47.60 17.06 20.77
C GLY A 72 47.11 15.84 19.97
N LEU A 73 47.52 15.75 18.69
CA LEU A 73 47.11 14.66 17.78
C LEU A 73 47.91 13.38 18.10
N THR A 74 47.47 12.60 19.09
CA THR A 74 48.14 11.33 19.46
C THR A 74 47.35 10.14 18.92
N CYS A 75 48.01 9.33 18.13
CA CYS A 75 47.51 8.04 17.62
C CYS A 75 47.80 6.93 18.61
N ILE A 76 46.92 6.67 19.55
CA ILE A 76 47.22 5.83 20.69
C ILE A 76 46.90 4.35 20.47
N PHE A 77 45.86 4.05 19.63
CA PHE A 77 45.36 2.68 19.52
C PHE A 77 45.65 2.05 18.13
N PRO A 78 46.59 1.12 18.03
CA PRO A 78 46.88 0.42 16.76
C PRO A 78 45.70 -0.52 16.42
N SER A 79 45.26 -0.51 15.18
CA SER A 79 44.19 -1.38 14.68
C SER A 79 44.79 -2.48 13.80
N ALA A 80 44.80 -3.75 14.25
CA ALA A 80 45.28 -4.84 13.45
C ALA A 80 44.51 -5.06 12.14
N PRO A 81 43.17 -4.93 12.07
CA PRO A 81 42.45 -4.97 10.81
C PRO A 81 42.84 -3.83 9.84
N ASN A 82 43.06 -2.64 10.35
CA ASN A 82 43.43 -1.50 9.50
C ASN A 82 44.90 -1.60 9.03
N TYR A 83 45.77 -2.14 9.87
CA TYR A 83 47.16 -2.47 9.47
C TYR A 83 47.20 -3.46 8.30
N LYS A 84 46.21 -4.36 8.20
CA LYS A 84 46.06 -5.23 7.05
C LYS A 84 45.93 -4.44 5.74
N TYR A 85 45.24 -3.32 5.72
CA TYR A 85 45.10 -2.50 4.50
C TYR A 85 46.43 -1.91 4.05
N LEU A 86 47.31 -1.58 4.97
CA LEU A 86 48.69 -1.20 4.64
C LEU A 86 49.45 -2.38 4.04
N VAL A 87 49.36 -3.56 4.64
CA VAL A 87 50.01 -4.80 4.12
C VAL A 87 49.46 -5.13 2.72
N ASP A 88 48.16 -5.01 2.51
CA ASP A 88 47.49 -5.20 1.22
C ASP A 88 48.02 -4.24 0.14
N PHE A 89 48.14 -2.95 0.48
CA PHE A 89 48.71 -1.93 -0.39
C PHE A 89 50.17 -2.32 -0.80
N LEU A 90 51.02 -2.66 0.17
CA LEU A 90 52.41 -3.03 -0.07
C LEU A 90 52.52 -4.29 -0.93
N TYR A 91 51.65 -5.29 -0.69
CA TYR A 91 51.58 -6.53 -1.47
C TYR A 91 51.30 -6.26 -2.94
N VAL A 92 50.31 -5.39 -3.24
CA VAL A 92 49.97 -5.08 -4.63
C VAL A 92 51.10 -4.34 -5.34
N ILE A 93 51.71 -3.34 -4.69
CA ILE A 93 52.85 -2.62 -5.26
C ILE A 93 54.02 -3.58 -5.56
N GLU A 94 54.34 -4.50 -4.63
CA GLU A 94 55.40 -5.45 -4.85
C GLU A 94 55.11 -6.42 -6.00
N ASN A 95 53.86 -6.88 -6.14
CA ASN A 95 53.44 -7.70 -7.27
C ASN A 95 53.53 -6.95 -8.62
N ILE A 96 53.11 -5.69 -8.65
CA ILE A 96 53.21 -4.89 -9.84
C ILE A 96 54.67 -4.67 -10.27
N ASN A 97 55.54 -4.34 -9.31
CA ASN A 97 56.95 -4.13 -9.59
C ASN A 97 57.71 -5.42 -10.01
N ARG A 98 57.17 -6.57 -9.61
CA ARG A 98 57.73 -7.89 -10.04
C ARG A 98 57.24 -8.34 -11.42
N ASN A 99 56.21 -7.67 -11.97
CA ASN A 99 55.65 -8.04 -13.26
C ASN A 99 56.18 -7.08 -14.37
N PRO A 100 57.12 -7.53 -15.21
CA PRO A 100 57.70 -6.70 -16.26
C PRO A 100 56.71 -6.30 -17.35
N ASP A 101 55.55 -7.02 -17.48
CA ASP A 101 54.56 -6.71 -18.50
C ASP A 101 53.77 -5.45 -18.17
N ILE A 102 53.68 -5.08 -16.88
CA ILE A 102 52.89 -3.91 -16.44
C ILE A 102 53.75 -2.63 -16.57
N PHE A 103 54.98 -2.62 -16.03
CA PHE A 103 55.91 -1.50 -16.10
C PHE A 103 57.31 -1.94 -16.49
N PRO A 104 57.61 -2.07 -17.80
CA PRO A 104 58.99 -2.41 -18.22
C PRO A 104 59.96 -1.27 -17.87
N ASN A 105 60.96 -1.58 -17.09
CA ASN A 105 62.03 -0.64 -16.66
C ASN A 105 61.52 0.60 -15.87
N THR A 106 60.35 0.51 -15.21
CA THR A 106 59.82 1.59 -14.38
C THR A 106 59.32 0.99 -13.05
N THR A 107 59.65 1.63 -11.95
CA THR A 107 59.26 1.16 -10.61
C THR A 107 58.23 2.07 -9.98
N LEU A 108 57.20 1.48 -9.32
CA LEU A 108 56.27 2.22 -8.47
C LEU A 108 56.84 2.31 -7.05
N GLY A 109 56.99 3.55 -6.59
CA GLY A 109 57.26 3.87 -5.20
C GLY A 109 56.02 4.38 -4.48
N TYR A 110 56.15 4.55 -3.19
CA TYR A 110 55.07 5.08 -2.37
C TYR A 110 55.57 5.96 -1.23
N HIS A 111 54.70 6.89 -0.81
CA HIS A 111 54.87 7.69 0.39
C HIS A 111 53.55 7.77 1.14
N ILE A 112 53.51 7.05 2.28
CA ILE A 112 52.28 6.78 3.03
C ILE A 112 52.41 7.37 4.43
N TYR A 113 51.33 8.00 4.90
CA TYR A 113 51.15 8.45 6.29
C TYR A 113 49.89 7.84 6.90
N ASP A 114 49.90 7.66 8.22
CA ASP A 114 48.74 7.30 9.01
C ASP A 114 47.95 8.55 9.41
N SER A 115 46.67 8.65 9.01
CA SER A 115 45.75 9.69 9.40
C SER A 115 45.18 9.55 10.82
N CYS A 116 45.28 8.39 11.44
CA CYS A 116 44.59 8.02 12.68
C CYS A 116 43.06 8.23 12.67
N GLY A 117 42.44 8.45 11.52
CA GLY A 117 41.06 8.88 11.42
C GLY A 117 40.79 10.32 11.88
N ASP A 118 41.87 11.15 12.01
CA ASP A 118 41.73 12.58 12.33
C ASP A 118 41.86 13.42 11.04
N PRO A 119 40.85 14.24 10.68
CA PRO A 119 40.88 15.06 9.48
C PRO A 119 42.08 16.06 9.42
N ARG A 120 42.47 16.60 10.56
CA ARG A 120 43.58 17.56 10.66
C ARG A 120 44.91 16.90 10.35
N LYS A 121 45.12 15.67 10.86
CA LYS A 121 46.28 14.85 10.57
C LYS A 121 46.29 14.39 9.11
N ALA A 122 45.13 14.02 8.57
CA ALA A 122 44.99 13.64 7.17
C ALA A 122 45.41 14.80 6.22
N VAL A 123 44.92 16.00 6.47
CA VAL A 123 45.32 17.20 5.73
C VAL A 123 46.83 17.44 5.85
N ARG A 124 47.38 17.37 7.04
CA ARG A 124 48.84 17.51 7.26
C ARG A 124 49.62 16.48 6.46
N SER A 125 49.22 15.23 6.48
CA SER A 125 49.85 14.15 5.74
C SER A 125 49.91 14.42 4.23
N VAL A 126 48.78 14.88 3.64
CA VAL A 126 48.75 15.30 2.23
C VAL A 126 49.76 16.41 1.94
N LEU A 127 49.80 17.46 2.78
CA LEU A 127 50.70 18.58 2.61
C LEU A 127 52.18 18.16 2.75
N GLN A 128 52.50 17.19 3.68
CA GLN A 128 53.83 16.62 3.84
C GLN A 128 54.26 15.87 2.58
N ILE A 129 53.35 15.03 2.00
CA ILE A 129 53.63 14.30 0.76
C ILE A 129 53.89 15.29 -0.42
N LEU A 130 53.05 16.32 -0.54
CA LEU A 130 53.17 17.32 -1.61
C LEU A 130 54.39 18.22 -1.48
N SER A 131 54.82 18.58 -0.26
CA SER A 131 56.01 19.38 -0.01
C SER A 131 57.30 18.58 -0.03
N GLY A 132 57.26 17.28 0.09
CA GLY A 132 58.41 16.39 0.14
C GLY A 132 59.25 16.53 1.41
N THR A 133 58.77 17.17 2.45
CA THR A 133 59.41 17.37 3.72
C THR A 133 58.61 16.85 4.90
N ARG A 134 59.25 16.49 6.03
CA ARG A 134 58.60 16.10 7.27
C ARG A 134 57.81 17.24 7.91
N GLU A 135 58.14 18.49 7.61
CA GLU A 135 57.40 19.66 8.05
C GLU A 135 56.68 20.26 6.82
N PRO A 136 55.30 20.24 6.82
CA PRO A 136 54.56 20.69 5.66
C PRO A 136 54.67 22.21 5.47
N VAL A 137 55.09 22.59 4.28
CA VAL A 137 55.09 24.00 3.85
C VAL A 137 54.09 24.11 2.70
N PRO A 138 52.96 24.76 2.88
CA PRO A 138 51.98 24.92 1.82
C PRO A 138 52.60 25.55 0.55
N ASN A 139 52.30 24.94 -0.60
CA ASN A 139 52.73 25.42 -1.92
C ASN A 139 54.26 25.48 -2.17
N TYR A 140 55.04 24.87 -1.29
CA TYR A 140 56.51 24.91 -1.42
C TYR A 140 57.11 23.50 -1.43
N SER A 141 57.90 23.16 -2.42
CA SER A 141 58.67 21.92 -2.48
C SER A 141 60.13 22.16 -2.20
N CYS A 142 60.62 21.73 -1.05
CA CYS A 142 62.00 21.95 -0.62
C CYS A 142 62.99 20.91 -1.11
N VAL A 143 62.53 19.71 -1.48
CA VAL A 143 63.37 18.54 -1.81
C VAL A 143 63.26 18.18 -3.29
N GLY A 144 62.89 19.05 -4.16
CA GLY A 144 62.60 18.77 -5.56
C GLY A 144 61.20 18.13 -5.75
N LYS A 145 60.73 18.16 -6.98
CA LYS A 145 59.40 17.57 -7.29
C LYS A 145 59.47 16.09 -7.37
N ARG A 146 58.94 15.37 -6.36
CA ARG A 146 58.65 13.93 -6.50
C ARG A 146 57.54 13.74 -7.57
N ASN A 147 57.71 12.74 -8.40
CA ASN A 147 56.76 12.43 -9.47
C ASN A 147 55.53 11.69 -8.92
N ILE A 148 54.69 12.39 -8.15
CA ILE A 148 53.49 11.82 -7.54
C ILE A 148 52.42 11.72 -8.61
N ALA A 149 51.94 10.51 -8.87
CA ALA A 149 50.93 10.20 -9.89
C ALA A 149 49.49 10.34 -9.39
N GLY A 150 49.23 10.03 -8.15
CA GLY A 150 47.90 10.07 -7.53
C GLY A 150 47.97 9.63 -6.07
N PHE A 151 46.85 9.62 -5.43
CA PHE A 151 46.70 9.33 -4.02
C PHE A 151 45.73 8.14 -3.77
N ILE A 152 46.10 7.27 -2.83
CA ILE A 152 45.24 6.26 -2.29
C ILE A 152 44.86 6.64 -0.87
N GLY A 153 43.57 6.57 -0.56
CA GLY A 153 43.05 6.80 0.81
C GLY A 153 41.90 7.81 0.82
N ASP A 154 41.19 7.97 1.90
CA ASP A 154 41.37 7.27 3.16
C ASP A 154 40.21 6.25 3.35
N LEU A 155 40.16 5.62 4.52
CA LEU A 155 39.12 4.67 4.92
C LEU A 155 37.84 5.38 5.32
N ILE A 156 37.95 6.47 6.06
CA ILE A 156 36.84 7.18 6.71
C ILE A 156 36.48 8.41 5.88
N SER A 157 35.18 8.71 5.78
CA SER A 157 34.71 9.83 4.95
C SER A 157 35.13 11.18 5.52
N GLU A 158 35.16 11.33 6.84
CA GLU A 158 35.54 12.60 7.52
C GLU A 158 37.01 12.99 7.22
N THR A 159 37.89 12.03 7.02
CA THR A 159 39.29 12.27 6.60
C THR A 159 39.39 12.41 5.09
N THR A 160 38.59 11.65 4.34
CA THR A 160 38.63 11.62 2.87
C THR A 160 38.16 12.91 2.22
N ILE A 161 37.10 13.56 2.76
CA ILE A 161 36.54 14.80 2.20
C ILE A 161 37.59 15.92 2.16
N PRO A 162 38.25 16.31 3.26
CA PRO A 162 39.26 17.37 3.21
C PRO A 162 40.48 17.01 2.37
N ILE A 163 40.88 15.72 2.30
CA ILE A 163 41.89 15.24 1.37
C ILE A 163 41.47 15.52 -0.07
N ALA A 164 40.24 15.13 -0.44
CA ALA A 164 39.69 15.28 -1.78
C ALA A 164 39.58 16.77 -2.19
N GLN A 165 39.22 17.64 -1.26
CA GLN A 165 39.17 19.09 -1.48
C GLN A 165 40.57 19.66 -1.83
N ILE A 166 41.57 19.31 -1.02
CA ILE A 166 42.95 19.78 -1.27
C ILE A 166 43.50 19.22 -2.59
N LEU A 167 43.35 17.88 -2.79
CA LEU A 167 43.88 17.25 -4.00
C LEU A 167 43.18 17.75 -5.26
N SER A 168 41.91 18.14 -5.18
CA SER A 168 41.17 18.72 -6.31
C SER A 168 41.77 20.08 -6.73
N VAL A 169 42.24 20.91 -5.80
CA VAL A 169 42.92 22.19 -6.09
C VAL A 169 44.22 21.94 -6.84
N PHE A 170 44.95 20.88 -6.50
CA PHE A 170 46.22 20.54 -7.14
C PHE A 170 46.05 19.61 -8.37
N GLY A 171 44.84 19.17 -8.69
CA GLY A 171 44.57 18.32 -9.83
C GLY A 171 45.04 16.86 -9.68
N TYR A 172 45.23 16.36 -8.46
CA TYR A 172 45.62 14.98 -8.19
C TYR A 172 44.41 14.07 -8.08
N THR A 173 44.49 12.92 -8.73
CA THR A 173 43.50 11.88 -8.61
C THR A 173 43.61 11.18 -7.25
N GLN A 174 42.49 11.00 -6.58
CA GLN A 174 42.36 10.25 -5.33
C GLN A 174 41.46 9.06 -5.53
N ILE A 175 41.86 7.88 -5.01
CA ILE A 175 41.02 6.69 -4.95
C ILE A 175 40.89 6.27 -3.49
N SER A 176 39.66 6.36 -2.95
CA SER A 176 39.34 5.88 -1.61
C SER A 176 38.91 4.41 -1.64
N TYR A 177 39.30 3.67 -0.60
CA TYR A 177 38.95 2.26 -0.45
C TYR A 177 37.84 2.00 0.57
N GLY A 178 37.36 3.05 1.28
CA GLY A 178 36.37 2.88 2.34
C GLY A 178 35.38 4.02 2.53
N ALA A 179 35.63 5.20 1.99
CA ALA A 179 34.74 6.34 2.18
C ALA A 179 33.42 6.20 1.43
N THR A 180 32.30 6.19 2.17
CA THR A 180 30.96 5.91 1.64
C THR A 180 30.02 7.13 1.60
N ASP A 181 30.44 8.30 2.13
CA ASP A 181 29.59 9.51 2.16
C ASP A 181 29.08 9.86 0.75
N PRO A 182 27.75 10.02 0.58
CA PRO A 182 27.15 10.41 -0.70
C PRO A 182 27.63 11.76 -1.25
N ALA A 183 28.08 12.69 -0.40
CA ALA A 183 28.61 13.98 -0.82
C ALA A 183 29.81 13.85 -1.78
N LEU A 184 30.62 12.80 -1.60
CA LEU A 184 31.78 12.50 -2.46
C LEU A 184 31.38 12.07 -3.88
N SER A 185 30.13 11.71 -4.13
CA SER A 185 29.58 11.39 -5.45
C SER A 185 29.33 12.62 -6.33
N ASN A 186 29.39 13.82 -5.74
CA ASN A 186 29.21 15.06 -6.48
C ASN A 186 30.45 15.38 -7.33
N ARG A 187 30.36 15.14 -8.65
CA ARG A 187 31.46 15.32 -9.61
C ARG A 187 31.85 16.79 -9.85
N PHE A 188 30.97 17.71 -9.51
CA PHE A 188 31.28 19.15 -9.59
C PHE A 188 32.20 19.54 -8.44
N SER A 189 31.91 19.08 -7.23
CA SER A 189 32.74 19.38 -6.04
C SER A 189 34.01 18.53 -5.97
N PHE A 190 33.96 17.28 -6.46
CA PHE A 190 35.06 16.31 -6.37
C PHE A 190 35.36 15.68 -7.73
N PRO A 191 35.86 16.44 -8.72
CA PRO A 191 36.07 15.96 -10.08
C PRO A 191 37.16 14.89 -10.22
N TYR A 192 38.12 14.84 -9.31
CA TYR A 192 39.30 13.93 -9.33
C TYR A 192 39.16 12.81 -8.31
N PHE A 193 38.03 12.70 -7.61
CA PHE A 193 37.80 11.67 -6.61
C PHE A 193 37.17 10.41 -7.22
N PHE A 194 37.63 9.24 -6.80
CA PHE A 194 37.11 7.92 -7.15
C PHE A 194 37.07 7.03 -5.90
N ARG A 195 36.27 5.98 -5.92
CA ARG A 195 36.21 5.01 -4.82
C ARG A 195 35.94 3.59 -5.28
N THR A 196 36.57 2.64 -4.61
CA THR A 196 36.37 1.21 -4.82
C THR A 196 35.31 0.62 -3.89
N THR A 197 34.58 1.46 -3.17
CA THR A 197 33.42 1.10 -2.37
C THR A 197 32.18 1.77 -2.95
N GLY A 198 30.99 1.24 -2.61
CA GLY A 198 29.72 1.89 -2.95
C GLY A 198 29.45 3.11 -2.07
N SER A 199 28.58 3.99 -2.54
CA SER A 199 28.00 5.09 -1.75
C SER A 199 26.96 4.57 -0.78
N ASP A 200 26.78 5.25 0.35
CA ASP A 200 25.64 5.01 1.24
C ASP A 200 24.29 5.21 0.53
N ASP A 201 24.25 6.06 -0.51
CA ASP A 201 23.11 6.22 -1.43
C ASP A 201 22.63 4.86 -1.99
N SER A 202 23.55 4.05 -2.49
CA SER A 202 23.24 2.72 -3.01
C SER A 202 22.74 1.76 -1.91
N TYR A 203 23.28 1.86 -0.70
CA TYR A 203 22.81 1.05 0.43
C TYR A 203 21.39 1.43 0.83
N TYR A 204 21.04 2.73 0.85
CA TYR A 204 19.69 3.18 1.20
C TYR A 204 18.65 2.77 0.15
N LEU A 205 19.02 2.78 -1.12
CA LEU A 205 18.19 2.20 -2.19
C LEU A 205 17.91 0.71 -1.92
N VAL A 206 18.94 -0.08 -1.62
CA VAL A 206 18.76 -1.52 -1.33
C VAL A 206 17.90 -1.72 -0.08
N ILE A 207 18.08 -0.91 0.97
CA ILE A 207 17.29 -0.98 2.20
C ILE A 207 15.81 -0.73 1.90
N SER A 208 15.48 0.27 1.08
CA SER A 208 14.08 0.55 0.70
C SER A 208 13.46 -0.62 -0.07
N LYS A 209 14.19 -1.25 -1.00
CA LYS A 209 13.74 -2.44 -1.74
C LYS A 209 13.54 -3.65 -0.82
N ILE A 210 14.41 -3.86 0.18
CA ILE A 210 14.24 -4.92 1.20
C ILE A 210 12.99 -4.68 2.04
N ALA A 211 12.78 -3.45 2.48
CA ALA A 211 11.61 -3.10 3.26
C ALA A 211 10.31 -3.32 2.47
N LYS A 212 10.28 -2.96 1.18
CA LYS A 212 9.18 -3.28 0.26
C LYS A 212 8.97 -4.79 0.11
N TYR A 213 10.04 -5.56 -0.07
CA TYR A 213 9.96 -7.03 -0.22
C TYR A 213 9.28 -7.70 0.97
N PHE A 214 9.62 -7.28 2.20
CA PHE A 214 9.01 -7.81 3.43
C PHE A 214 7.71 -7.11 3.83
N GLN A 215 7.21 -6.19 3.00
CA GLN A 215 5.99 -5.39 3.27
C GLN A 215 6.08 -4.57 4.57
N TRP A 216 7.28 -4.11 4.91
CA TRP A 216 7.49 -3.20 6.01
C TRP A 216 7.18 -1.77 5.58
N ASN A 217 6.05 -1.25 5.99
CA ASN A 217 5.61 0.11 5.67
C ASN A 217 5.74 1.09 6.83
N TRP A 218 6.27 0.63 7.97
CA TRP A 218 6.36 1.39 9.22
C TRP A 218 7.66 1.10 9.93
N VAL A 219 8.68 1.95 9.80
CA VAL A 219 10.04 1.71 10.28
C VAL A 219 10.52 2.80 11.23
N GLY A 220 11.43 2.45 12.14
CA GLY A 220 12.18 3.41 12.92
C GLY A 220 13.53 3.71 12.29
N ILE A 221 14.07 4.89 12.48
CA ILE A 221 15.41 5.28 12.04
C ILE A 221 16.24 5.71 13.25
N ILE A 222 17.49 5.26 13.27
CA ILE A 222 18.51 5.73 14.21
C ILE A 222 19.66 6.32 13.40
N THR A 223 20.00 7.56 13.68
CA THR A 223 21.07 8.33 13.00
C THR A 223 21.82 9.19 14.01
N PHE A 224 22.86 9.90 13.55
CA PHE A 224 23.59 10.87 14.35
C PHE A 224 23.00 12.27 14.22
N ASP A 225 23.25 13.08 15.22
CA ASP A 225 22.92 14.51 15.25
C ASP A 225 24.11 15.33 14.75
N ASP A 226 24.54 15.03 13.53
CA ASP A 226 25.58 15.75 12.79
C ASP A 226 25.14 16.01 11.35
N ASP A 227 25.92 16.81 10.62
CA ASP A 227 25.59 17.18 9.24
C ASP A 227 25.52 15.96 8.30
N ARG A 228 26.31 14.92 8.55
CA ARG A 228 26.28 13.68 7.79
C ARG A 228 25.01 12.87 8.09
N GLY A 229 24.72 12.68 9.37
CA GLY A 229 23.52 11.93 9.78
C GLY A 229 22.24 12.60 9.29
N GLU A 230 22.20 13.93 9.21
CA GLU A 230 21.05 14.65 8.64
C GLU A 230 20.91 14.40 7.14
N ARG A 231 22.03 14.51 6.38
CA ARG A 231 22.01 14.21 4.93
C ARG A 231 21.62 12.76 4.64
N ASP A 232 22.20 11.82 5.36
CA ASP A 232 21.94 10.40 5.21
C ASP A 232 20.49 10.06 5.58
N HIS A 233 19.96 10.65 6.67
CA HIS A 233 18.57 10.52 7.06
C HIS A 233 17.62 11.05 5.99
N GLN A 234 17.87 12.22 5.44
CA GLN A 234 17.02 12.80 4.40
C GLN A 234 17.04 11.92 3.13
N LEU A 235 18.21 11.41 2.73
CA LEU A 235 18.37 10.55 1.58
C LEU A 235 17.61 9.21 1.77
N LEU A 236 17.76 8.58 2.94
CA LEU A 236 17.01 7.36 3.26
C LEU A 236 15.50 7.62 3.27
N LYS A 237 15.07 8.74 3.86
CA LYS A 237 13.66 9.14 3.89
C LYS A 237 13.10 9.29 2.48
N ASP A 238 13.86 9.86 1.55
CA ASP A 238 13.44 10.04 0.16
C ASP A 238 13.23 8.67 -0.54
N TYR A 239 14.15 7.71 -0.33
CA TYR A 239 13.98 6.35 -0.86
C TYR A 239 12.80 5.61 -0.24
N LEU A 240 12.62 5.69 1.07
CA LEU A 240 11.48 5.06 1.77
C LEU A 240 10.15 5.67 1.30
N SER A 241 10.10 6.98 1.10
CA SER A 241 8.89 7.67 0.62
C SER A 241 8.48 7.22 -0.78
N ARG A 242 9.45 6.99 -1.68
CA ARG A 242 9.19 6.48 -3.05
C ARG A 242 8.54 5.09 -3.04
N GLU A 243 8.82 4.29 -2.03
CA GLU A 243 8.24 2.95 -1.84
C GLU A 243 7.04 2.94 -0.89
N ASN A 244 6.48 4.12 -0.55
CA ASN A 244 5.35 4.29 0.37
C ASN A 244 5.62 3.72 1.77
N ILE A 245 6.85 3.85 2.27
CA ILE A 245 7.25 3.43 3.61
C ILE A 245 7.34 4.67 4.50
N CYS A 246 6.62 4.65 5.61
CA CYS A 246 6.57 5.72 6.58
C CYS A 246 7.55 5.49 7.74
N ILE A 247 7.95 6.57 8.36
CA ILE A 247 8.88 6.57 9.49
C ILE A 247 8.09 6.85 10.76
N GLU A 248 8.08 5.88 11.70
CA GLU A 248 7.42 6.06 12.99
C GLU A 248 8.18 7.05 13.87
N PHE A 249 9.49 6.88 13.96
CA PHE A 249 10.36 7.75 14.73
C PHE A 249 11.74 7.85 14.09
N THR A 250 12.39 8.97 14.35
CA THR A 250 13.82 9.15 14.08
C THR A 250 14.51 9.49 15.39
N LEU A 251 15.50 8.67 15.78
CA LEU A 251 16.38 8.94 16.90
C LEU A 251 17.69 9.51 16.39
N LYS A 252 17.98 10.74 16.78
CA LYS A 252 19.27 11.39 16.54
C LYS A 252 20.11 11.26 17.80
N ILE A 253 21.23 10.56 17.69
CA ILE A 253 22.15 10.32 18.81
C ILE A 253 23.16 11.45 18.83
N THR A 254 23.26 12.13 19.95
CA THR A 254 24.24 13.20 20.22
C THR A 254 25.46 12.63 20.93
N ASP A 255 26.60 13.32 20.81
CA ASP A 255 27.86 12.95 21.48
C ASP A 255 27.85 13.08 23.03
N ILE A 256 26.75 13.54 23.60
CA ILE A 256 26.61 13.73 25.03
C ILE A 256 26.20 12.43 25.70
N ILE A 257 27.17 11.85 26.41
CA ILE A 257 27.03 10.59 27.16
C ILE A 257 26.22 10.82 28.43
N HIS A 258 24.92 10.71 28.40
CA HIS A 258 24.15 10.38 29.61
C HIS A 258 22.79 9.86 29.19
N GLY A 259 22.52 8.58 29.53
CA GLY A 259 21.32 7.83 29.29
C GLY A 259 20.06 8.67 29.13
N ASN A 260 19.79 9.10 27.94
CA ASN A 260 18.68 9.99 27.66
C ASN A 260 17.37 9.22 27.86
N ILE A 261 16.66 9.50 28.94
CA ILE A 261 15.37 8.87 29.31
C ILE A 261 14.41 8.96 28.11
N ARG A 262 14.49 10.01 27.31
CA ARG A 262 13.68 10.25 26.13
C ARG A 262 13.88 9.17 25.04
N TYR A 263 15.11 8.69 24.83
CA TYR A 263 15.36 7.60 23.83
C TYR A 263 14.68 6.30 24.26
N ARG A 264 14.71 6.00 25.57
CA ARG A 264 14.03 4.82 26.13
C ARG A 264 12.53 4.90 25.91
N GLU A 265 11.91 6.03 26.18
CA GLU A 265 10.47 6.21 25.99
C GLU A 265 10.04 6.08 24.54
N ILE A 266 10.80 6.65 23.58
CA ILE A 266 10.49 6.55 22.15
C ILE A 266 10.53 5.09 21.71
N ILE A 267 11.59 4.35 22.06
CA ILE A 267 11.74 2.95 21.64
C ILE A 267 10.68 2.07 22.31
N GLN A 268 10.36 2.29 23.59
CA GLN A 268 9.34 1.51 24.31
C GLN A 268 7.93 1.73 23.78
N LYS A 269 7.60 2.98 23.41
CA LYS A 269 6.28 3.34 22.87
C LYS A 269 6.14 2.99 21.40
N SER A 270 7.25 2.69 20.71
CA SER A 270 7.22 2.40 19.28
C SER A 270 6.54 1.08 18.96
N SER A 271 5.67 1.10 17.99
CA SER A 271 4.93 -0.05 17.49
C SER A 271 5.73 -0.90 16.49
N THR A 272 6.68 -0.28 15.76
CA THR A 272 7.51 -0.98 14.78
C THR A 272 8.54 -1.90 15.44
N ASN A 273 8.74 -3.07 14.83
CA ASN A 273 9.81 -3.99 15.21
C ASN A 273 11.05 -3.90 14.30
N VAL A 274 11.02 -3.04 13.28
CA VAL A 274 12.14 -2.87 12.34
C VAL A 274 12.74 -1.48 12.47
N VAL A 275 14.05 -1.43 12.67
CA VAL A 275 14.80 -0.20 12.86
C VAL A 275 15.98 -0.18 11.91
N ILE A 276 16.13 0.90 11.17
CA ILE A 276 17.19 1.12 10.20
C ILE A 276 18.26 2.02 10.82
N PHE A 277 19.51 1.56 10.78
CA PHE A 277 20.63 2.41 11.10
C PHE A 277 21.08 3.19 9.87
N CYS A 278 21.18 4.48 10.02
CA CYS A 278 21.54 5.43 8.99
C CYS A 278 22.79 6.19 9.39
N GLY A 279 23.72 6.35 8.47
CA GLY A 279 24.97 7.11 8.69
C GLY A 279 26.16 6.27 9.15
N ALA A 280 27.25 6.96 9.50
CA ALA A 280 28.47 6.33 9.96
C ALA A 280 28.32 5.80 11.39
N VAL A 281 29.06 4.76 11.68
CA VAL A 281 29.13 4.21 13.03
C VAL A 281 30.18 4.93 13.84
N ASN A 282 29.81 5.37 15.05
CA ASN A 282 30.71 5.91 16.05
C ASN A 282 30.77 4.96 17.25
N LEU A 283 31.88 4.93 17.96
CA LEU A 283 32.05 4.19 19.21
C LEU A 283 30.97 4.58 20.25
N GLN A 284 30.52 5.81 20.20
CA GLN A 284 29.48 6.35 21.08
C GLN A 284 28.16 5.57 20.97
N ILE A 285 27.72 5.25 19.74
CA ILE A 285 26.51 4.41 19.54
C ILE A 285 26.67 3.07 20.27
N LEU A 286 27.83 2.47 20.19
CA LEU A 286 28.06 1.16 20.80
C LEU A 286 27.90 1.21 22.31
N ILE A 287 28.37 2.29 22.92
CA ILE A 287 28.24 2.53 24.36
C ILE A 287 26.75 2.73 24.70
N GLU A 288 26.05 3.59 23.96
CA GLU A 288 24.60 3.82 24.16
C GLU A 288 23.78 2.54 23.94
N PHE A 289 24.12 1.74 22.93
CA PHE A 289 23.47 0.44 22.72
C PHE A 289 23.69 -0.53 23.88
N HIS A 290 24.81 -0.48 24.55
CA HIS A 290 25.06 -1.28 25.73
C HIS A 290 24.05 -0.94 26.84
N PHE A 291 23.73 0.34 27.02
CA PHE A 291 22.73 0.79 28.01
C PHE A 291 21.27 0.54 27.56
N LEU A 292 20.99 0.61 26.25
CA LEU A 292 19.67 0.38 25.69
C LEU A 292 19.38 -1.10 25.38
N TYR A 293 20.34 -1.99 25.63
CA TYR A 293 20.35 -3.40 25.22
C TYR A 293 19.00 -4.10 25.47
N ARG A 294 18.41 -3.98 26.68
CA ARG A 294 17.15 -4.66 27.00
C ARG A 294 15.97 -4.18 26.17
N LEU A 295 15.96 -2.91 25.80
CA LEU A 295 14.88 -2.28 25.02
C LEU A 295 14.96 -2.60 23.54
N VAL A 296 16.17 -2.67 23.01
CA VAL A 296 16.42 -2.91 21.59
C VAL A 296 16.57 -4.40 21.25
N SER A 297 16.65 -5.27 22.26
CA SER A 297 16.86 -6.72 22.04
C SER A 297 15.74 -7.39 21.25
N GLU A 298 14.53 -6.86 21.28
CA GLU A 298 13.39 -7.41 20.51
C GLU A 298 13.26 -6.82 19.10
N LYS A 299 13.94 -5.70 18.82
CA LYS A 299 13.89 -5.04 17.52
C LYS A 299 14.81 -5.74 16.51
N THR A 300 14.41 -5.78 15.26
CA THR A 300 15.21 -6.25 14.13
C THR A 300 15.86 -5.06 13.47
N PHE A 301 17.17 -5.12 13.27
CA PHE A 301 17.94 -4.03 12.70
C PHE A 301 18.32 -4.30 11.24
N ILE A 302 18.39 -3.21 10.46
CA ILE A 302 19.00 -3.21 9.14
C ILE A 302 20.16 -2.22 9.19
N PHE A 303 21.35 -2.65 8.80
CA PHE A 303 22.55 -1.83 8.82
C PHE A 303 23.52 -2.19 7.70
N THR A 304 24.47 -1.30 7.43
CA THR A 304 25.44 -1.44 6.35
C THR A 304 26.78 -1.97 6.87
N SER A 305 27.69 -2.33 5.95
CA SER A 305 29.04 -2.81 6.28
C SER A 305 29.87 -1.80 7.09
N ASN A 306 29.50 -0.54 7.11
CA ASN A 306 30.19 0.47 7.92
C ASN A 306 30.19 0.12 9.42
N TRP A 307 29.19 -0.62 9.88
CA TRP A 307 29.08 -1.13 11.25
C TRP A 307 30.13 -2.20 11.60
N LEU A 308 30.77 -2.78 10.61
CA LEU A 308 31.80 -3.81 10.78
C LEU A 308 33.20 -3.23 11.06
N TYR A 309 33.38 -1.91 10.95
CA TYR A 309 34.65 -1.26 11.32
C TYR A 309 35.03 -1.53 12.78
N TYR A 310 34.03 -1.69 13.62
CA TYR A 310 34.21 -2.01 15.03
C TYR A 310 33.85 -3.49 15.25
N ASN A 311 34.78 -4.39 15.02
CA ASN A 311 34.57 -5.84 15.20
C ASN A 311 33.99 -6.22 16.58
N HIS A 312 34.30 -5.43 17.60
CA HIS A 312 33.77 -5.58 18.95
C HIS A 312 32.26 -5.38 19.02
N VAL A 313 31.65 -4.64 18.08
CA VAL A 313 30.18 -4.44 18.02
C VAL A 313 29.45 -5.77 17.95
N LEU A 314 29.95 -6.66 17.13
CA LEU A 314 29.33 -7.98 16.92
C LEU A 314 29.56 -8.90 18.11
N ASP A 315 30.70 -8.79 18.77
CA ASP A 315 31.02 -9.60 19.96
C ASP A 315 30.18 -9.18 21.17
N PHE A 316 30.03 -7.88 21.42
CA PHE A 316 29.19 -7.37 22.49
C PHE A 316 27.69 -7.38 22.10
N GLY A 317 27.39 -7.15 20.83
CA GLY A 317 26.02 -7.00 20.32
C GLY A 317 25.34 -8.29 19.84
N HIS A 318 25.97 -9.47 19.99
CA HIS A 318 25.42 -10.72 19.41
C HIS A 318 23.96 -11.00 19.81
N LYS A 319 23.56 -10.63 21.03
CA LYS A 319 22.17 -10.77 21.47
C LYS A 319 21.25 -9.71 20.89
N VAL A 320 21.77 -8.47 20.68
CA VAL A 320 21.02 -7.35 20.10
C VAL A 320 20.79 -7.53 18.61
N PHE A 321 21.85 -7.91 17.88
CA PHE A 321 21.82 -7.97 16.41
C PHE A 321 21.39 -9.32 15.84
N ARG A 322 21.15 -10.32 16.68
CA ARG A 322 20.60 -11.58 16.22
C ARG A 322 19.28 -11.36 15.46
N GLY A 323 19.09 -12.03 14.32
CA GLY A 323 17.92 -11.90 13.49
C GLY A 323 17.87 -10.60 12.67
N SER A 324 18.96 -9.82 12.69
CA SER A 324 19.08 -8.58 11.92
C SER A 324 19.70 -8.82 10.56
N LEU A 325 19.53 -7.83 9.66
CA LEU A 325 20.05 -7.88 8.30
C LEU A 325 21.22 -6.91 8.15
N LEU A 326 22.31 -7.41 7.62
CA LEU A 326 23.50 -6.62 7.29
C LEU A 326 23.66 -6.58 5.77
N LEU A 327 23.85 -5.38 5.24
CA LEU A 327 24.16 -5.14 3.84
C LEU A 327 25.65 -4.90 3.66
N MET A 328 26.25 -5.65 2.77
CA MET A 328 27.65 -5.45 2.40
C MET A 328 27.88 -5.67 0.91
N GLN A 329 28.94 -5.07 0.40
CA GLN A 329 29.40 -5.32 -0.96
C GLN A 329 29.85 -6.79 -1.12
N ASN A 330 29.45 -7.42 -2.23
CA ASN A 330 29.89 -8.79 -2.53
C ASN A 330 31.39 -8.78 -2.85
N LYS A 331 32.12 -9.64 -2.15
CA LYS A 331 33.54 -9.88 -2.35
C LYS A 331 33.71 -11.27 -2.93
N GLU A 332 33.80 -11.37 -4.24
CA GLU A 332 33.80 -12.69 -4.92
C GLU A 332 35.11 -13.47 -4.75
N GLU A 333 36.21 -12.83 -4.38
CA GLU A 333 37.48 -13.54 -4.12
C GLU A 333 38.29 -12.91 -2.99
N ASP A 334 38.65 -13.68 -2.03
CA ASP A 334 39.57 -13.26 -0.96
C ASP A 334 40.99 -13.68 -1.31
N TYR A 335 41.78 -12.71 -1.80
CA TYR A 335 43.24 -12.92 -2.06
C TYR A 335 44.03 -13.25 -0.81
N SER A 336 43.52 -12.87 0.34
CA SER A 336 44.17 -13.14 1.62
C SER A 336 44.37 -14.64 1.91
N ASN A 337 43.65 -15.51 1.21
CA ASN A 337 43.75 -16.96 1.30
C ASN A 337 44.71 -17.56 0.31
N THR A 338 45.37 -16.77 -0.56
CA THR A 338 46.42 -17.31 -1.46
C THR A 338 47.70 -17.60 -0.68
N SER A 339 48.36 -18.70 -1.02
CA SER A 339 49.63 -19.08 -0.39
C SER A 339 50.69 -17.96 -0.51
N LYS A 340 50.70 -17.24 -1.63
CA LYS A 340 51.63 -16.11 -1.88
C LYS A 340 51.36 -14.94 -0.93
N TYR A 341 50.10 -14.54 -0.73
CA TYR A 341 49.78 -13.49 0.22
C TYR A 341 50.09 -13.88 1.66
N THR A 342 49.77 -15.10 2.04
CA THR A 342 50.08 -15.61 3.38
C THR A 342 51.59 -15.64 3.64
N GLN A 343 52.43 -16.00 2.64
CA GLN A 343 53.88 -15.94 2.74
C GLN A 343 54.36 -14.50 2.86
N PHE A 344 53.80 -13.57 2.09
CA PHE A 344 54.14 -12.15 2.17
C PHE A 344 53.78 -11.55 3.54
N SER A 345 52.58 -11.80 4.04
CA SER A 345 52.12 -11.24 5.33
C SER A 345 52.91 -11.77 6.52
N LYS A 346 53.47 -13.01 6.42
CA LYS A 346 54.35 -13.58 7.46
C LYS A 346 55.70 -12.87 7.58
N GLN A 347 56.08 -12.05 6.58
CA GLN A 347 57.36 -11.30 6.65
C GLN A 347 57.26 -10.13 7.63
N PHE A 348 56.06 -9.65 7.93
CA PHE A 348 55.85 -8.53 8.85
C PHE A 348 55.94 -9.00 10.30
N HIS A 349 57.12 -8.84 10.85
CA HIS A 349 57.43 -9.15 12.24
C HIS A 349 58.34 -8.06 12.83
N PRO A 350 58.15 -7.59 14.06
CA PRO A 350 58.96 -6.52 14.66
C PRO A 350 60.45 -6.74 14.65
N SER A 351 60.90 -7.98 14.63
CA SER A 351 62.35 -8.30 14.52
C SER A 351 62.93 -8.02 13.14
N ARG A 352 62.09 -8.06 12.07
CA ARG A 352 62.54 -7.78 10.68
C ARG A 352 62.36 -6.28 10.32
N TYR A 353 61.37 -5.65 10.95
CA TYR A 353 61.04 -4.24 10.77
C TYR A 353 61.12 -3.50 12.12
N PRO A 354 62.33 -3.31 12.67
CA PRO A 354 62.49 -2.72 14.00
C PRO A 354 62.11 -1.21 14.02
N ASP A 355 62.14 -0.55 12.89
CA ASP A 355 61.75 0.84 12.71
C ASP A 355 60.26 1.06 12.58
N ASP A 356 59.49 -0.03 12.34
CA ASP A 356 58.03 0.07 12.29
C ASP A 356 57.44 0.05 13.72
N LYS A 357 57.34 1.26 14.27
CA LYS A 357 56.77 1.47 15.61
C LYS A 357 55.30 1.03 15.72
N LEU A 358 54.51 1.11 14.63
CA LEU A 358 53.13 0.73 14.61
C LEU A 358 52.95 -0.78 14.69
N LEU A 359 53.79 -1.51 13.94
CA LEU A 359 53.84 -2.98 14.00
C LEU A 359 54.22 -3.45 15.41
N GLU A 360 55.18 -2.80 16.06
CA GLU A 360 55.53 -3.08 17.44
C GLU A 360 54.31 -2.80 18.39
N ASN A 361 53.57 -1.73 18.20
CA ASN A 361 52.38 -1.43 19.00
C ASN A 361 51.30 -2.51 18.81
N ILE A 362 51.15 -3.06 17.60
CA ILE A 362 50.20 -4.16 17.33
C ILE A 362 50.62 -5.41 18.13
N TRP A 363 51.90 -5.76 18.12
CA TRP A 363 52.42 -6.88 18.93
C TRP A 363 52.13 -6.67 20.41
N MET A 364 52.38 -5.48 20.94
CA MET A 364 52.09 -5.14 22.33
C MET A 364 50.60 -5.26 22.67
N CYS A 365 49.71 -4.76 21.78
CA CYS A 365 48.24 -4.75 22.02
C CYS A 365 47.58 -6.12 21.86
N TYR A 366 47.99 -6.90 20.89
CA TYR A 366 47.25 -8.11 20.50
C TYR A 366 47.94 -9.42 20.94
N HIS A 367 49.29 -9.42 21.06
CA HIS A 367 50.08 -10.55 21.55
C HIS A 367 50.61 -10.33 22.96
N PHE A 368 50.35 -9.16 23.55
CA PHE A 368 50.81 -8.75 24.88
C PHE A 368 52.33 -8.84 25.02
N CYS A 369 53.06 -8.54 23.93
CA CYS A 369 54.51 -8.62 23.90
C CYS A 369 55.18 -7.40 24.57
N LEU A 370 56.28 -7.66 25.30
CA LEU A 370 57.14 -6.59 25.84
C LEU A 370 57.93 -5.92 24.70
N SER A 371 57.94 -4.62 24.66
CA SER A 371 58.87 -3.82 23.84
C SER A 371 60.25 -3.79 24.45
N LYS A 372 61.28 -3.64 23.62
CA LYS A 372 62.64 -3.31 24.06
C LYS A 372 62.72 -1.97 24.83
N ASN A 373 61.78 -1.08 24.58
CA ASN A 373 61.71 0.27 25.24
C ASN A 373 60.91 0.19 26.56
N LYS A 374 61.64 0.24 27.68
CA LYS A 374 61.08 0.18 29.03
C LYS A 374 60.03 1.27 29.29
N LYS A 375 60.25 2.52 28.83
CA LYS A 375 59.28 3.61 28.98
C LYS A 375 57.96 3.30 28.26
N LYS A 376 58.01 2.73 27.08
CA LYS A 376 56.85 2.32 26.31
C LYS A 376 56.02 1.23 27.03
N ASN A 377 56.72 0.26 27.64
CA ASN A 377 56.09 -0.80 28.44
C ASN A 377 55.35 -0.22 29.66
N GLU A 378 55.91 0.79 30.32
CA GLU A 378 55.26 1.47 31.43
C GLU A 378 54.02 2.26 30.98
N ILE A 379 54.09 2.94 29.84
CA ILE A 379 52.95 3.67 29.26
C ILE A 379 51.83 2.66 28.94
N PHE A 380 52.09 1.56 28.30
CA PHE A 380 51.09 0.54 27.96
C PHE A 380 50.46 -0.08 29.21
N LYS A 381 51.28 -0.38 30.26
CA LYS A 381 50.75 -0.86 31.54
C LYS A 381 49.83 0.17 32.21
N LYS A 382 50.22 1.43 32.20
CA LYS A 382 49.50 2.51 32.90
C LYS A 382 48.22 2.90 32.15
N GLU A 383 48.31 3.14 30.84
CA GLU A 383 47.20 3.64 30.02
C GLU A 383 46.21 2.53 29.68
N PHE A 384 46.69 1.34 29.32
CA PHE A 384 45.83 0.24 28.85
C PHE A 384 45.60 -0.82 29.91
N LYS A 385 46.22 -0.74 31.07
CA LYS A 385 46.17 -1.76 32.16
C LYS A 385 46.50 -3.15 31.69
N MET A 386 47.39 -3.27 30.68
CA MET A 386 47.78 -4.54 30.05
C MET A 386 48.98 -5.16 30.80
N LEU A 387 48.89 -6.47 31.06
CA LEU A 387 50.02 -7.28 31.49
C LEU A 387 50.79 -7.73 30.26
N LEU A 388 52.05 -7.28 30.11
CA LEU A 388 52.90 -7.62 28.98
C LEU A 388 53.88 -8.76 29.37
N TYR A 389 54.14 -9.65 28.42
CA TYR A 389 55.01 -10.85 28.60
C TYR A 389 56.13 -10.88 27.56
N ASN A 390 57.14 -11.67 27.80
CA ASN A 390 58.15 -11.96 26.77
C ASN A 390 57.52 -12.86 25.70
N CYS A 391 57.63 -12.43 24.45
CA CYS A 391 57.07 -13.17 23.34
C CYS A 391 57.97 -14.32 22.91
N SER A 392 57.36 -15.39 22.37
CA SER A 392 58.03 -16.63 21.96
C SER A 392 58.74 -16.52 20.61
N GLY A 393 58.48 -15.46 19.83
CA GLY A 393 58.97 -15.30 18.47
C GLY A 393 58.14 -16.05 17.41
N GLN A 394 57.11 -16.77 17.83
CA GLN A 394 56.19 -17.48 16.93
C GLN A 394 54.89 -16.71 16.67
N GLU A 395 54.77 -15.51 17.19
CA GLU A 395 53.61 -14.62 16.98
C GLU A 395 53.62 -14.18 15.51
N SER A 396 52.37 -14.02 14.95
CA SER A 396 52.16 -13.55 13.59
C SER A 396 50.87 -12.79 13.46
N LEU A 397 50.80 -11.89 12.48
CA LEU A 397 49.57 -11.16 12.18
C LEU A 397 48.36 -12.06 11.91
N SER A 398 48.58 -13.21 11.26
CA SER A 398 47.52 -14.19 10.95
C SER A 398 46.91 -14.88 12.19
N LYS A 399 47.63 -14.90 13.32
CA LYS A 399 47.12 -15.42 14.60
C LYS A 399 46.22 -14.40 15.33
N ILE A 400 46.22 -13.14 14.89
CA ILE A 400 45.29 -12.15 15.40
C ILE A 400 43.95 -12.33 14.68
N GLY A 401 42.95 -12.87 15.39
CA GLY A 401 41.64 -13.18 14.78
C GLY A 401 41.00 -12.00 14.04
N MET A 402 41.16 -10.77 14.58
CA MET A 402 40.68 -9.56 13.98
C MET A 402 41.41 -9.12 12.71
N TYR A 403 42.69 -9.45 12.55
CA TYR A 403 43.49 -9.16 11.36
C TYR A 403 42.88 -9.80 10.11
N ASN A 404 42.36 -11.04 10.24
CA ASN A 404 41.76 -11.78 9.15
C ASN A 404 40.41 -11.21 8.68
N ASN A 405 39.78 -10.33 9.47
CA ASN A 405 38.47 -9.73 9.20
C ASN A 405 38.57 -8.40 8.42
N GLY A 406 39.57 -8.17 7.62
CA GLY A 406 39.76 -6.93 6.84
C GLY A 406 38.71 -6.75 5.77
N PHE A 407 37.58 -6.11 6.10
CA PHE A 407 36.43 -5.92 5.20
C PHE A 407 36.73 -5.09 3.95
N HIS A 408 37.70 -4.17 4.00
CA HIS A 408 38.09 -3.34 2.87
C HIS A 408 39.40 -3.78 2.22
N SER A 409 39.89 -4.95 2.56
CA SER A 409 41.12 -5.51 2.01
C SER A 409 41.12 -5.57 0.48
N LEU A 410 40.07 -6.16 -0.11
CA LEU A 410 39.90 -6.17 -1.57
C LEU A 410 39.74 -4.78 -2.17
N ASN A 411 38.99 -3.88 -1.51
CA ASN A 411 38.83 -2.52 -1.99
C ASN A 411 40.16 -1.78 -2.05
N MET A 412 41.04 -1.98 -1.05
CA MET A 412 42.41 -1.46 -1.05
C MET A 412 43.20 -2.01 -2.22
N MET A 413 43.20 -3.33 -2.43
CA MET A 413 43.88 -3.94 -3.55
C MET A 413 43.41 -3.42 -4.90
N TYR A 414 42.08 -3.30 -5.08
CA TYR A 414 41.50 -2.71 -6.30
C TYR A 414 41.88 -1.24 -6.48
N ALA A 415 41.97 -0.45 -5.39
CA ALA A 415 42.34 0.97 -5.49
C ALA A 415 43.74 1.14 -6.04
N VAL A 416 44.68 0.32 -5.59
CA VAL A 416 46.06 0.34 -6.07
C VAL A 416 46.14 -0.19 -7.50
N ASP A 417 45.50 -1.31 -7.82
CA ASP A 417 45.47 -1.91 -9.16
C ASP A 417 44.86 -0.94 -10.19
N MET A 418 43.76 -0.26 -9.83
CA MET A 418 43.10 0.73 -10.68
C MET A 418 43.99 1.89 -11.00
N LEU A 419 44.69 2.44 -9.99
CA LEU A 419 45.62 3.52 -10.21
C LEU A 419 46.78 3.07 -11.10
N ALA A 420 47.38 1.91 -10.81
CA ALA A 420 48.46 1.35 -11.60
C ALA A 420 48.03 1.05 -13.04
N SER A 421 46.85 0.46 -13.24
CA SER A 421 46.31 0.20 -14.59
C SER A 421 46.08 1.48 -15.40
N ALA A 422 45.62 2.55 -14.74
CA ALA A 422 45.45 3.86 -15.41
C ALA A 422 46.80 4.44 -15.82
N LEU A 423 47.82 4.24 -15.00
CA LEU A 423 49.20 4.68 -15.30
C LEU A 423 49.81 3.86 -16.42
N HIS A 424 49.61 2.55 -16.42
CA HIS A 424 50.07 1.61 -17.45
C HIS A 424 49.43 1.94 -18.81
N TYR A 425 48.10 2.02 -18.88
CA TYR A 425 47.37 2.37 -20.11
C TYR A 425 47.86 3.70 -20.73
N ARG A 426 48.16 4.67 -19.88
CA ARG A 426 48.71 5.95 -20.35
C ARG A 426 50.12 5.80 -20.84
N HIS A 427 50.99 5.05 -20.15
CA HIS A 427 52.36 4.81 -20.57
C HIS A 427 52.39 4.21 -21.98
N ASP A 428 51.53 3.24 -22.26
CA ASP A 428 51.42 2.60 -23.57
C ASP A 428 50.86 3.55 -24.62
N THR A 429 49.88 4.38 -24.29
CA THR A 429 49.34 5.39 -25.21
C THR A 429 50.40 6.40 -25.59
N LEU A 430 51.19 6.90 -24.65
CA LEU A 430 52.28 7.80 -24.90
C LEU A 430 53.41 7.17 -25.72
N ARG A 431 53.71 5.88 -25.52
CA ARG A 431 54.71 5.13 -26.28
C ARG A 431 54.32 4.98 -27.74
N MET A 432 53.00 4.88 -28.02
CA MET A 432 52.49 4.84 -29.37
C MET A 432 52.42 6.22 -30.05
N GLU A 433 52.19 7.30 -29.28
CA GLU A 433 52.08 8.68 -29.78
C GLU A 433 53.46 9.36 -29.92
N THR A 434 54.49 8.96 -29.16
CA THR A 434 55.84 9.58 -29.19
C THR A 434 56.86 8.84 -30.04
N SER A 435 56.65 8.94 -31.35
CA SER A 435 57.76 8.96 -32.31
C SER A 435 58.47 10.34 -32.37
N GLY A 436 58.21 11.23 -31.47
CA GLY A 436 58.88 12.55 -31.44
C GLY A 436 58.21 13.58 -30.52
N ARG A 437 58.76 13.78 -29.37
CA ARG A 437 59.01 14.99 -28.59
C ARG A 437 58.82 14.85 -27.09
N ASN A 438 59.92 14.98 -26.39
CA ASN A 438 60.18 15.01 -24.95
C ASN A 438 59.49 16.22 -24.21
N ARG A 439 58.19 16.46 -24.28
CA ARG A 439 57.62 17.66 -23.60
C ARG A 439 56.48 17.47 -22.62
N ASP A 440 55.84 16.31 -22.51
CA ASP A 440 54.61 16.20 -21.72
C ASP A 440 54.65 15.34 -20.46
N MET A 441 55.86 14.98 -19.96
CA MET A 441 56.01 14.21 -18.75
C MET A 441 55.53 14.96 -17.48
N TYR A 442 55.47 16.32 -17.54
CA TYR A 442 55.08 17.15 -16.40
C TYR A 442 53.55 17.39 -16.22
N ASN A 443 52.73 17.13 -17.24
CA ASN A 443 51.26 17.26 -17.15
C ASN A 443 50.54 15.96 -16.82
N PHE A 444 51.28 15.02 -16.34
CA PHE A 444 50.88 13.66 -16.05
C PHE A 444 49.71 13.54 -15.08
N ARG A 445 49.76 14.26 -13.96
CA ARG A 445 48.78 14.17 -12.86
C ARG A 445 47.35 14.56 -13.24
N TYR A 446 47.21 15.56 -14.12
CA TYR A 446 45.89 16.11 -14.50
C TYR A 446 45.06 15.16 -15.42
N LYS A 447 45.70 14.19 -16.05
CA LYS A 447 45.03 13.30 -17.00
C LYS A 447 44.69 11.92 -16.46
N VAL A 448 45.21 11.50 -15.31
CA VAL A 448 44.98 10.17 -14.74
C VAL A 448 43.47 9.87 -14.52
N HIS A 449 42.71 10.86 -14.06
CA HIS A 449 41.26 10.74 -13.87
C HIS A 449 40.50 10.43 -15.18
N GLN A 450 41.01 10.87 -16.34
CA GLN A 450 40.39 10.63 -17.64
C GLN A 450 40.59 9.17 -18.09
N TYR A 451 41.76 8.61 -17.76
CA TYR A 451 42.06 7.21 -18.05
C TYR A 451 41.26 6.28 -17.13
N LEU A 452 41.14 6.62 -15.86
CA LEU A 452 40.30 5.84 -14.92
C LEU A 452 38.86 5.72 -15.40
N LYS A 453 38.28 6.76 -16.02
CA LYS A 453 36.92 6.74 -16.57
C LYS A 453 36.76 5.84 -17.81
N LYS A 454 37.86 5.58 -18.52
CA LYS A 454 37.84 4.82 -19.79
C LYS A 454 38.13 3.32 -19.58
N ILE A 455 38.70 2.94 -18.44
CA ILE A 455 39.17 1.59 -18.21
C ILE A 455 38.05 0.73 -17.63
N ASN A 456 37.73 -0.34 -18.36
CA ASN A 456 36.96 -1.45 -17.79
C ASN A 456 37.95 -2.42 -17.16
N PHE A 457 37.92 -2.52 -15.84
CA PHE A 457 38.84 -3.41 -15.11
C PHE A 457 38.38 -4.86 -15.25
N ARG A 458 39.11 -5.67 -15.99
CA ARG A 458 38.92 -7.13 -16.05
C ARG A 458 39.82 -7.78 -15.01
N TYR A 459 39.20 -8.22 -13.94
CA TYR A 459 39.88 -8.98 -12.93
C TYR A 459 39.52 -10.45 -13.10
N LYS A 460 40.47 -11.32 -13.61
CA LYS A 460 40.21 -12.69 -14.06
C LYS A 460 39.08 -12.83 -15.14
N ALA A 461 39.10 -13.92 -15.87
CA ALA A 461 38.39 -14.12 -17.14
C ALA A 461 36.86 -13.87 -17.16
N ASN A 462 36.18 -13.75 -16.00
CA ASN A 462 34.73 -13.76 -15.94
C ASN A 462 34.05 -12.53 -15.30
N HIS A 463 34.83 -11.61 -14.70
CA HIS A 463 34.21 -10.43 -14.04
C HIS A 463 34.82 -9.12 -14.54
N VAL A 464 33.97 -8.28 -15.14
CA VAL A 464 34.31 -6.91 -15.55
C VAL A 464 33.81 -5.97 -14.48
N TYR A 465 34.75 -5.29 -13.82
CA TYR A 465 34.42 -4.22 -12.90
C TYR A 465 34.57 -2.88 -13.61
N TYR A 466 33.65 -1.97 -13.37
CA TYR A 466 33.68 -0.63 -13.95
C TYR A 466 33.29 0.44 -12.92
N LEU A 467 33.75 1.63 -13.19
CA LEU A 467 33.31 2.82 -12.44
C LEU A 467 32.08 3.41 -13.12
N ASN A 468 31.06 3.72 -12.31
CA ASN A 468 29.91 4.46 -12.80
C ASN A 468 30.26 5.94 -13.11
N GLU A 469 29.32 6.70 -13.61
CA GLU A 469 29.49 8.13 -13.93
C GLU A 469 29.86 8.95 -12.69
N LYS A 470 29.45 8.52 -11.50
CA LYS A 470 29.80 9.12 -10.21
C LYS A 470 31.21 8.79 -9.75
N GLY A 471 31.98 7.97 -10.50
CA GLY A 471 33.33 7.54 -10.12
C GLY A 471 33.36 6.47 -9.01
N GLU A 472 32.32 5.70 -8.92
CA GLU A 472 32.14 4.65 -7.90
C GLU A 472 32.21 3.27 -8.53
N PHE A 473 32.79 2.33 -7.81
CA PHE A 473 32.89 0.94 -8.22
C PHE A 473 31.51 0.26 -8.14
N VAL A 474 31.03 -0.24 -9.27
CA VAL A 474 29.75 -0.93 -9.33
C VAL A 474 29.93 -2.39 -8.95
N SER A 475 29.28 -2.82 -7.88
CA SER A 475 29.37 -4.19 -7.38
C SER A 475 27.99 -4.70 -6.93
N ARG A 476 27.90 -6.02 -6.82
CA ARG A 476 26.76 -6.70 -6.22
C ARG A 476 26.77 -6.48 -4.71
N TYR A 477 25.58 -6.34 -4.13
CA TYR A 477 25.41 -6.29 -2.69
C TYR A 477 24.95 -7.66 -2.17
N MET A 478 25.47 -8.08 -1.03
CA MET A 478 25.03 -9.24 -0.28
C MET A 478 24.17 -8.81 0.89
N ILE A 479 23.08 -9.54 1.10
CA ILE A 479 22.22 -9.42 2.27
C ILE A 479 22.56 -10.60 3.18
N ILE A 480 23.00 -10.28 4.38
CA ILE A 480 23.48 -11.24 5.36
C ILE A 480 22.56 -11.22 6.57
N ASN A 481 22.10 -12.38 7.00
CA ASN A 481 21.40 -12.54 8.25
C ASN A 481 22.41 -12.91 9.36
N ILE A 482 22.34 -12.17 10.45
CA ILE A 482 23.14 -12.41 11.64
C ILE A 482 22.40 -13.39 12.53
N TYR A 483 22.99 -14.57 12.75
CA TYR A 483 22.48 -15.55 13.69
C TYR A 483 23.61 -16.03 14.59
N GLY A 484 23.29 -16.46 15.78
CA GLY A 484 24.31 -16.99 16.67
C GLY A 484 23.75 -17.16 18.09
N LYS A 485 24.22 -18.20 18.78
CA LYS A 485 23.77 -18.50 20.15
C LYS A 485 24.73 -17.99 21.21
N SER A 486 25.95 -17.63 20.86
CA SER A 486 26.99 -17.16 21.79
C SER A 486 27.98 -16.20 21.14
N ALA A 487 28.69 -15.39 21.92
CA ALA A 487 29.73 -14.46 21.47
C ALA A 487 30.86 -15.12 20.68
N LYS A 488 31.16 -16.40 20.96
CA LYS A 488 32.19 -17.19 20.27
C LYS A 488 31.73 -17.82 18.95
N GLN A 489 30.43 -17.76 18.65
CA GLN A 489 29.78 -18.34 17.46
C GLN A 489 28.80 -17.35 16.85
N SER A 490 29.22 -16.12 16.58
CA SER A 490 28.47 -15.25 15.66
C SER A 490 28.61 -15.86 14.27
N ALA A 491 27.52 -16.49 13.81
CA ALA A 491 27.47 -17.07 12.49
C ALA A 491 26.68 -16.11 11.59
N TRP A 492 27.18 -15.92 10.40
CA TRP A 492 26.63 -15.05 9.38
C TRP A 492 26.19 -15.92 8.21
N LYS A 493 25.02 -15.71 7.71
CA LYS A 493 24.51 -16.46 6.58
C LYS A 493 23.99 -15.51 5.51
N GLN A 494 24.51 -15.66 4.30
CA GLN A 494 23.97 -14.94 3.16
C GLN A 494 22.55 -15.42 2.92
N CYS A 495 21.61 -14.49 2.88
CA CYS A 495 20.21 -14.74 2.65
C CYS A 495 19.67 -14.04 1.40
N GLY A 496 20.48 -13.22 0.74
CA GLY A 496 20.08 -12.59 -0.50
C GLY A 496 21.19 -11.83 -1.19
N THR A 497 20.89 -11.33 -2.38
CA THR A 497 21.77 -10.48 -3.19
C THR A 497 20.96 -9.39 -3.90
N TYR A 498 21.61 -8.27 -4.14
CA TYR A 498 21.11 -7.19 -4.98
C TYR A 498 22.14 -6.85 -6.06
N ALA A 499 21.69 -6.78 -7.32
CA ALA A 499 22.54 -6.51 -8.47
C ALA A 499 21.97 -5.34 -9.29
N PRO A 500 22.56 -4.13 -9.21
CA PRO A 500 22.00 -2.91 -9.81
C PRO A 500 21.98 -2.86 -11.35
N TRP A 501 22.61 -3.81 -12.02
CA TRP A 501 22.68 -3.90 -13.50
C TRP A 501 21.71 -4.89 -14.12
N VAL A 502 20.89 -5.54 -13.30
CA VAL A 502 19.88 -6.52 -13.75
C VAL A 502 18.52 -5.82 -13.85
N ALA A 503 17.59 -6.37 -14.62
CA ALA A 503 16.25 -5.84 -14.73
C ALA A 503 15.55 -5.73 -13.34
N GLU A 504 14.75 -4.71 -13.13
CA GLU A 504 14.19 -4.32 -11.82
C GLU A 504 13.55 -5.49 -11.05
N HIS A 505 12.85 -6.39 -11.74
CA HIS A 505 12.19 -7.54 -11.11
C HIS A 505 13.17 -8.67 -10.68
N LEU A 506 14.43 -8.63 -11.14
CA LEU A 506 15.50 -9.59 -10.83
C LEU A 506 16.63 -8.98 -9.99
N GLU A 507 16.61 -7.67 -9.74
CA GLU A 507 17.65 -6.96 -9.01
C GLU A 507 17.83 -7.50 -7.60
N LEU A 508 16.73 -7.79 -6.91
CA LEU A 508 16.71 -8.26 -5.53
C LEU A 508 16.31 -9.74 -5.46
N ASN A 509 17.22 -10.57 -5.02
CA ASN A 509 16.96 -12.00 -4.78
C ASN A 509 17.14 -12.31 -3.29
N ILE A 510 16.08 -12.72 -2.62
CA ILE A 510 16.07 -13.07 -1.19
C ILE A 510 15.56 -14.50 -0.99
N THR A 511 16.34 -15.32 -0.32
CA THR A 511 15.95 -16.66 0.13
C THR A 511 15.42 -16.59 1.55
N SER A 512 14.14 -16.23 1.69
CA SER A 512 13.50 -15.95 2.99
C SER A 512 13.53 -17.13 3.96
N GLY A 513 13.48 -18.37 3.47
CA GLY A 513 13.54 -19.59 4.29
C GLY A 513 14.89 -19.81 5.03
N VAL A 514 15.92 -19.07 4.64
CA VAL A 514 17.26 -19.14 5.26
C VAL A 514 17.38 -18.18 6.44
N ILE A 515 16.51 -17.15 6.51
CA ILE A 515 16.60 -16.09 7.50
C ILE A 515 16.07 -16.58 8.85
N GLN A 516 16.88 -16.37 9.89
CA GLN A 516 16.49 -16.62 11.27
C GLN A 516 16.11 -15.29 11.94
N TRP A 517 14.83 -15.11 12.15
CA TRP A 517 14.29 -13.94 12.82
C TRP A 517 14.33 -14.06 14.35
N LYS A 518 14.16 -12.93 15.06
CA LYS A 518 14.03 -12.89 16.52
C LYS A 518 12.67 -13.36 17.04
N THR A 519 11.66 -13.35 16.18
CA THR A 519 10.29 -13.71 16.51
C THR A 519 10.19 -15.15 17.02
N LYS A 520 9.27 -15.44 17.94
CA LYS A 520 9.12 -16.77 18.56
C LYS A 520 8.90 -17.87 17.53
N ASP A 521 8.17 -17.59 16.47
CA ASP A 521 7.82 -18.54 15.41
C ASP A 521 8.73 -18.43 14.17
N ASN A 522 9.85 -17.73 14.26
CA ASN A 522 10.72 -17.40 13.12
C ASN A 522 9.97 -16.72 11.95
N LYS A 523 8.89 -16.02 12.23
CA LYS A 523 8.14 -15.26 11.23
C LYS A 523 8.78 -13.89 10.99
N VAL A 524 8.56 -13.33 9.82
CA VAL A 524 8.99 -11.97 9.47
C VAL A 524 8.50 -10.98 10.53
N PRO A 525 9.38 -10.12 11.08
CA PRO A 525 8.98 -9.10 12.05
C PRO A 525 7.91 -8.19 11.50
N ARG A 526 6.90 -7.90 12.31
CA ARG A 526 5.84 -6.96 11.91
C ARG A 526 6.38 -5.53 11.97
N ALA A 527 6.24 -4.81 10.87
CA ALA A 527 6.58 -3.40 10.74
C ALA A 527 5.52 -2.68 9.89
N GLN A 528 4.30 -2.67 10.39
CA GLN A 528 3.12 -2.07 9.75
C GLN A 528 2.38 -1.21 10.77
N CYS A 529 1.96 0.00 10.37
CA CYS A 529 1.16 0.87 11.22
C CYS A 529 -0.28 0.37 11.34
N SER A 530 -0.87 -0.03 10.22
CA SER A 530 -2.21 -0.62 10.14
C SER A 530 -2.15 -2.02 9.55
N ASP A 531 -3.10 -2.86 9.92
CA ASP A 531 -3.26 -4.17 9.30
C ASP A 531 -3.78 -4.02 7.86
N THR A 532 -3.46 -4.99 7.03
CA THR A 532 -3.97 -5.08 5.66
C THR A 532 -5.49 -5.13 5.66
N CYS A 533 -6.14 -4.25 4.93
CA CYS A 533 -7.60 -4.28 4.80
C CYS A 533 -8.03 -5.51 4.00
N PRO A 534 -8.92 -6.35 4.53
CA PRO A 534 -9.46 -7.49 3.79
C PRO A 534 -10.34 -7.02 2.64
N THR A 535 -10.65 -7.93 1.72
CA THR A 535 -11.64 -7.69 0.67
C THR A 535 -12.97 -7.26 1.27
N GLY A 536 -13.70 -6.40 0.60
CA GLY A 536 -14.93 -5.78 1.12
C GLY A 536 -14.71 -4.48 1.90
N PHE A 537 -13.45 -4.12 2.17
CA PHE A 537 -13.10 -2.90 2.88
C PHE A 537 -12.22 -2.00 2.02
N ARG A 538 -12.29 -0.71 2.25
CA ARG A 538 -11.39 0.29 1.68
C ARG A 538 -10.56 0.98 2.76
N LYS A 539 -9.39 1.46 2.38
CA LYS A 539 -8.55 2.27 3.26
C LYS A 539 -9.15 3.66 3.45
N THR A 540 -9.10 4.12 4.68
CA THR A 540 -9.45 5.51 5.00
C THR A 540 -8.33 6.09 5.86
N GLN A 541 -7.73 7.17 5.41
CA GLN A 541 -6.62 7.80 6.11
C GLN A 541 -7.10 8.35 7.47
N LYS A 542 -6.34 8.05 8.51
CA LYS A 542 -6.58 8.61 9.85
C LYS A 542 -6.29 10.10 9.86
N PRO A 543 -7.15 10.93 10.45
CA PRO A 543 -6.88 12.36 10.59
C PRO A 543 -5.54 12.60 11.31
N ARG A 544 -4.68 13.44 10.76
CA ARG A 544 -3.36 13.81 11.30
C ARG A 544 -2.34 12.67 11.41
N ALA A 545 -2.60 11.50 10.85
CA ALA A 545 -1.64 10.40 10.80
C ALA A 545 -0.91 10.36 9.45
N GLN A 546 0.21 9.63 9.42
CA GLN A 546 0.94 9.39 8.17
C GLN A 546 0.14 8.45 7.24
N SER A 547 0.44 8.49 5.95
CA SER A 547 -0.28 7.72 4.90
C SER A 547 -0.32 6.21 5.13
N CYS A 548 0.68 5.67 5.83
CA CYS A 548 0.76 4.24 6.19
C CYS A 548 -0.19 3.84 7.33
N CYS A 549 -0.80 4.83 8.02
CA CYS A 549 -1.71 4.61 9.14
C CYS A 549 -3.14 4.93 8.71
N TYR A 550 -3.91 3.91 8.43
CA TYR A 550 -5.28 3.97 7.92
C TYR A 550 -6.21 3.06 8.72
N ASP A 551 -7.48 3.32 8.61
CA ASP A 551 -8.54 2.43 9.08
C ASP A 551 -9.17 1.71 7.89
N CYS A 552 -9.65 0.49 8.15
CA CYS A 552 -10.41 -0.27 7.17
C CYS A 552 -11.89 0.00 7.36
N VAL A 553 -12.52 0.62 6.38
CA VAL A 553 -13.95 0.94 6.38
C VAL A 553 -14.65 0.04 5.38
N LEU A 554 -15.75 -0.58 5.82
CA LEU A 554 -16.57 -1.42 4.97
C LEU A 554 -17.10 -0.63 3.78
N CYS A 555 -17.11 -1.20 2.59
CA CYS A 555 -17.65 -0.57 1.39
C CYS A 555 -19.13 -0.18 1.59
N SER A 556 -19.54 0.92 0.97
CA SER A 556 -20.91 1.41 1.03
C SER A 556 -21.88 0.41 0.39
N GLU A 557 -23.16 0.66 0.51
CA GLU A 557 -24.18 -0.15 -0.17
C GLU A 557 -24.05 -0.01 -1.69
N GLY A 558 -24.11 -1.12 -2.39
CA GLY A 558 -23.93 -1.16 -3.84
C GLY A 558 -22.47 -1.18 -4.31
N GLU A 559 -21.50 -1.19 -3.39
CA GLU A 559 -20.08 -1.17 -3.71
C GLU A 559 -19.34 -2.38 -3.13
N ILE A 560 -18.30 -2.83 -3.82
CA ILE A 560 -17.45 -3.95 -3.42
C ILE A 560 -15.97 -3.56 -3.44
N SER A 561 -15.17 -4.36 -2.76
CA SER A 561 -13.73 -4.38 -2.93
C SER A 561 -13.27 -5.82 -3.13
N ASN A 562 -12.85 -6.15 -4.32
CA ASN A 562 -12.36 -7.48 -4.69
C ASN A 562 -10.86 -7.68 -4.45
N ILE A 563 -10.15 -6.61 -4.09
CA ILE A 563 -8.72 -6.59 -3.83
C ILE A 563 -8.51 -6.17 -2.37
N SER A 564 -7.58 -6.86 -1.69
CA SER A 564 -7.14 -6.43 -0.37
C SER A 564 -6.39 -5.10 -0.47
N ASP A 565 -6.49 -4.27 0.54
CA ASP A 565 -5.85 -2.94 0.61
C ASP A 565 -6.31 -1.93 -0.45
N SER A 566 -7.53 -2.05 -0.94
CA SER A 566 -8.09 -1.12 -1.90
C SER A 566 -8.27 0.28 -1.31
N GLU A 567 -7.92 1.30 -2.06
CA GLU A 567 -8.17 2.71 -1.68
C GLU A 567 -9.62 3.11 -1.91
N ASN A 568 -10.27 2.52 -2.91
CA ASN A 568 -11.64 2.83 -3.31
C ASN A 568 -12.45 1.55 -3.48
N CYS A 569 -13.74 1.63 -3.20
CA CYS A 569 -14.68 0.58 -3.53
C CYS A 569 -15.18 0.75 -4.97
N ILE A 570 -15.51 -0.34 -5.64
CA ILE A 570 -16.02 -0.39 -7.01
C ILE A 570 -17.53 -0.59 -6.93
N ARG A 571 -18.30 0.22 -7.65
CA ARG A 571 -19.75 0.09 -7.71
C ARG A 571 -20.15 -1.12 -8.54
N CYS A 572 -21.07 -1.92 -8.04
CA CYS A 572 -21.62 -3.03 -8.79
C CYS A 572 -22.42 -2.56 -10.01
N PRO A 573 -22.47 -3.35 -11.10
CA PRO A 573 -23.35 -3.13 -12.23
C PRO A 573 -24.82 -3.03 -11.80
N TYR A 574 -25.65 -2.45 -12.66
CA TYR A 574 -27.06 -2.17 -12.39
C TYR A 574 -27.90 -3.39 -11.96
N ASN A 575 -27.62 -4.55 -12.56
CA ASN A 575 -28.30 -5.83 -12.34
C ASN A 575 -27.69 -6.67 -11.21
N GLU A 576 -26.65 -6.16 -10.55
CA GLU A 576 -25.93 -6.88 -9.51
C GLU A 576 -25.94 -6.11 -8.18
N TRP A 577 -25.64 -6.83 -7.10
CA TRP A 577 -25.57 -6.29 -5.75
C TRP A 577 -24.43 -6.97 -4.99
N PRO A 578 -23.77 -6.25 -4.06
CA PRO A 578 -22.75 -6.84 -3.21
C PRO A 578 -23.27 -8.04 -2.43
N ASN A 579 -22.43 -9.08 -2.31
CA ASN A 579 -22.69 -10.16 -1.36
C ASN A 579 -22.51 -9.68 0.09
N GLU A 580 -22.76 -10.53 1.09
CA GLU A 580 -22.63 -10.17 2.52
C GLU A 580 -21.20 -9.69 2.88
N LYS A 581 -20.17 -10.23 2.26
CA LYS A 581 -18.76 -9.85 2.48
C LYS A 581 -18.32 -8.63 1.68
N LYS A 582 -19.14 -8.17 0.74
CA LYS A 582 -18.85 -7.06 -0.17
C LYS A 582 -17.54 -7.25 -0.98
N ASP A 583 -17.21 -8.50 -1.28
CA ASP A 583 -16.03 -8.85 -2.08
C ASP A 583 -16.38 -9.18 -3.53
N LYS A 584 -17.65 -9.47 -3.82
CA LYS A 584 -18.15 -9.82 -5.17
C LYS A 584 -19.53 -9.22 -5.40
N CYS A 585 -19.80 -8.86 -6.65
CA CYS A 585 -21.15 -8.56 -7.11
C CYS A 585 -21.84 -9.87 -7.48
N ILE A 586 -23.06 -10.04 -6.99
CA ILE A 586 -23.97 -11.17 -7.28
C ILE A 586 -25.23 -10.64 -7.94
N ALA A 587 -25.87 -11.44 -8.77
CA ALA A 587 -27.14 -11.07 -9.40
C ALA A 587 -28.18 -10.71 -8.34
N ARG A 588 -28.95 -9.63 -8.55
CA ARG A 588 -30.05 -9.24 -7.65
C ARG A 588 -31.14 -10.30 -7.68
N ILE A 589 -31.80 -10.49 -6.56
CA ILE A 589 -32.91 -11.43 -6.43
C ILE A 589 -34.17 -10.76 -7.02
N GLU A 590 -34.83 -11.43 -7.98
CA GLU A 590 -36.10 -10.98 -8.51
C GLU A 590 -37.21 -11.23 -7.50
N GLU A 591 -37.99 -10.20 -7.16
CA GLU A 591 -39.14 -10.28 -6.24
C GLU A 591 -40.44 -10.01 -7.00
N PHE A 592 -41.28 -11.04 -7.06
CA PHE A 592 -42.64 -11.00 -7.58
C PHE A 592 -43.47 -12.04 -6.86
N LEU A 593 -44.85 -11.99 -6.97
CA LEU A 593 -45.74 -12.91 -6.33
C LEU A 593 -45.78 -14.24 -7.08
N SER A 594 -44.94 -15.19 -6.69
CA SER A 594 -44.75 -16.48 -7.39
C SER A 594 -45.84 -17.50 -7.07
N TYR A 595 -46.24 -18.29 -8.06
CA TYR A 595 -47.17 -19.39 -7.87
C TYR A 595 -46.67 -20.49 -6.92
N SER A 596 -45.35 -20.76 -6.93
CA SER A 596 -44.79 -21.95 -6.27
C SER A 596 -44.10 -21.66 -4.95
N THR A 597 -43.57 -20.45 -4.78
CA THR A 597 -42.72 -20.10 -3.63
C THR A 597 -43.45 -19.33 -2.54
N ASP A 598 -44.50 -18.59 -2.91
CA ASP A 598 -45.23 -17.75 -1.95
C ASP A 598 -46.48 -18.47 -1.42
N VAL A 599 -46.51 -18.76 -0.12
CA VAL A 599 -47.68 -19.38 0.55
C VAL A 599 -48.96 -18.57 0.36
N ILE A 600 -48.84 -17.26 0.34
CA ILE A 600 -49.96 -16.34 0.13
C ILE A 600 -50.56 -16.54 -1.29
N SER A 601 -49.75 -16.75 -2.28
CA SER A 601 -50.18 -17.04 -3.64
C SER A 601 -50.98 -18.32 -3.76
N VAL A 602 -50.53 -19.37 -3.07
CA VAL A 602 -51.24 -20.64 -3.01
C VAL A 602 -52.59 -20.46 -2.30
N PHE A 603 -52.63 -19.69 -1.21
CA PHE A 603 -53.87 -19.37 -0.49
C PHE A 603 -54.88 -18.65 -1.39
N PHE A 604 -54.47 -17.58 -2.07
CA PHE A 604 -55.36 -16.83 -2.99
C PHE A 604 -55.81 -17.69 -4.18
N SER A 605 -54.96 -18.51 -4.74
CA SER A 605 -55.29 -19.43 -5.83
C SER A 605 -56.34 -20.42 -5.40
N SER A 606 -56.16 -21.07 -4.26
CA SER A 606 -57.10 -22.08 -3.73
C SER A 606 -58.45 -21.48 -3.38
N LEU A 607 -58.45 -20.27 -2.72
CA LEU A 607 -59.66 -19.55 -2.40
C LEU A 607 -60.43 -19.12 -3.65
N SER A 608 -59.69 -18.64 -4.69
CA SER A 608 -60.27 -18.22 -5.97
C SER A 608 -60.94 -19.40 -6.67
N VAL A 609 -60.28 -20.57 -6.72
CA VAL A 609 -60.84 -21.79 -7.32
C VAL A 609 -62.07 -22.26 -6.54
N LEU A 610 -62.04 -22.24 -5.20
CA LEU A 610 -63.18 -22.60 -4.35
C LEU A 610 -64.40 -21.71 -4.64
N LEU A 611 -64.19 -20.37 -4.65
CA LEU A 611 -65.26 -19.40 -4.92
C LEU A 611 -65.80 -19.50 -6.37
N PHE A 612 -64.91 -19.80 -7.31
CA PHE A 612 -65.31 -20.09 -8.70
C PHE A 612 -66.22 -21.34 -8.78
N LEU A 613 -65.86 -22.43 -8.09
CA LEU A 613 -66.69 -23.64 -8.07
C LEU A 613 -68.01 -23.40 -7.36
N ILE A 614 -68.05 -22.67 -6.25
CA ILE A 614 -69.29 -22.29 -5.55
C ILE A 614 -70.17 -21.48 -6.50
N THR A 615 -69.63 -20.50 -7.21
CA THR A 615 -70.38 -19.68 -8.19
C THR A 615 -70.90 -20.53 -9.32
N GLN A 616 -70.12 -21.53 -9.78
CA GLN A 616 -70.54 -22.46 -10.79
C GLN A 616 -71.77 -23.30 -10.34
N LEU A 617 -71.70 -23.82 -9.09
CA LEU A 617 -72.81 -24.56 -8.51
C LEU A 617 -74.07 -23.69 -8.38
N ILE A 618 -73.95 -22.46 -7.90
CA ILE A 618 -75.04 -21.52 -7.82
C ILE A 618 -75.62 -21.23 -9.21
N LEU A 619 -74.78 -21.02 -10.22
CA LEU A 619 -75.23 -20.83 -11.60
C LEU A 619 -75.98 -22.04 -12.11
N GLN A 620 -75.54 -23.27 -11.81
CA GLN A 620 -76.18 -24.47 -12.19
C GLN A 620 -77.58 -24.67 -11.54
N VAL A 621 -77.65 -24.33 -10.25
CA VAL A 621 -78.97 -24.29 -9.52
C VAL A 621 -79.90 -23.32 -10.22
N PHE A 622 -79.48 -22.10 -10.56
CA PHE A 622 -80.30 -21.10 -11.24
C PHE A 622 -80.70 -21.55 -12.66
N ILE A 623 -79.88 -22.29 -13.36
CA ILE A 623 -80.20 -22.87 -14.69
C ILE A 623 -81.25 -24.02 -14.53
N SER A 624 -80.99 -24.91 -13.58
CA SER A 624 -81.90 -26.06 -13.33
C SER A 624 -83.30 -25.60 -12.90
N TYR A 625 -83.35 -24.55 -12.00
CA TYR A 625 -84.60 -24.01 -11.53
C TYR A 625 -85.02 -22.72 -12.23
N ARG A 626 -84.67 -22.57 -13.53
CA ARG A 626 -84.89 -21.31 -14.29
C ARG A 626 -86.33 -20.85 -14.40
N ASP A 627 -87.25 -21.79 -14.33
CA ASP A 627 -88.72 -21.58 -14.43
C ASP A 627 -89.40 -21.33 -13.09
N SER A 628 -88.64 -21.41 -12.00
CA SER A 628 -89.15 -21.17 -10.66
C SER A 628 -89.61 -19.70 -10.49
N PRO A 629 -90.66 -19.43 -9.72
CA PRO A 629 -91.21 -18.13 -9.51
C PRO A 629 -90.17 -17.10 -9.03
N ILE A 630 -89.24 -17.47 -8.18
CA ILE A 630 -88.16 -16.64 -7.63
C ILE A 630 -87.19 -16.23 -8.71
N VAL A 631 -86.74 -17.12 -9.57
CA VAL A 631 -85.75 -16.80 -10.63
C VAL A 631 -86.42 -15.88 -11.69
N ARG A 632 -87.68 -16.17 -12.01
CA ARG A 632 -88.40 -15.26 -12.94
C ARG A 632 -88.69 -13.89 -12.37
N ALA A 633 -89.06 -13.78 -11.08
CA ALA A 633 -89.24 -12.48 -10.43
C ALA A 633 -88.01 -11.59 -10.36
N ASN A 634 -86.85 -12.21 -10.27
CA ASN A 634 -85.48 -11.59 -10.16
C ASN A 634 -84.80 -11.22 -11.50
N ASN A 635 -85.49 -11.12 -12.58
CA ASN A 635 -84.97 -10.94 -13.94
C ASN A 635 -83.85 -11.95 -14.28
N ARG A 636 -84.29 -13.08 -14.84
CA ARG A 636 -83.42 -14.23 -15.17
C ARG A 636 -82.12 -13.84 -15.93
N SER A 637 -82.25 -12.97 -16.94
CA SER A 637 -81.11 -12.50 -17.77
C SER A 637 -80.07 -11.78 -16.98
N LEU A 638 -80.48 -10.81 -16.15
CA LEU A 638 -79.53 -10.01 -15.34
C LEU A 638 -78.85 -10.86 -14.24
N SER A 639 -79.59 -11.86 -13.66
CA SER A 639 -79.02 -12.75 -12.65
C SER A 639 -77.96 -13.67 -13.22
N PHE A 640 -78.15 -14.22 -14.42
CA PHE A 640 -77.15 -15.03 -15.12
C PHE A 640 -75.94 -14.18 -15.50
N LEU A 641 -76.13 -12.97 -16.02
CA LEU A 641 -75.04 -12.08 -16.40
C LEU A 641 -74.23 -11.65 -15.18
N LEU A 642 -74.86 -11.39 -14.04
CA LEU A 642 -74.18 -11.10 -12.81
C LEU A 642 -73.36 -12.28 -12.27
N LEU A 643 -73.93 -13.52 -12.31
CA LEU A 643 -73.18 -14.75 -11.90
C LEU A 643 -72.00 -15.00 -12.80
N VAL A 644 -72.13 -14.81 -14.11
CA VAL A 644 -71.02 -14.96 -15.06
C VAL A 644 -69.94 -13.90 -14.84
N SER A 645 -70.29 -12.64 -14.58
CA SER A 645 -69.34 -11.58 -14.27
C SER A 645 -68.60 -11.82 -12.96
N ILE A 646 -69.24 -12.30 -11.90
CA ILE A 646 -68.61 -12.66 -10.64
C ILE A 646 -67.66 -13.87 -10.83
N LYS A 647 -68.09 -14.85 -11.60
CA LYS A 647 -67.27 -16.02 -11.95
C LYS A 647 -65.96 -15.61 -12.68
N LEU A 648 -66.10 -14.68 -13.66
CA LEU A 648 -64.93 -14.12 -14.39
C LEU A 648 -64.06 -13.28 -13.47
N SER A 649 -64.59 -12.58 -12.47
CA SER A 649 -63.83 -11.83 -11.46
C SER A 649 -62.96 -12.78 -10.62
N PHE A 650 -63.44 -13.95 -10.22
CA PHE A 650 -62.60 -14.94 -9.55
C PHE A 650 -61.52 -15.49 -10.47
N LEU A 651 -61.81 -15.74 -11.74
CA LEU A 651 -60.82 -16.20 -12.70
C LEU A 651 -59.75 -15.11 -12.99
N SER A 652 -60.06 -13.86 -12.94
CA SER A 652 -59.16 -12.75 -13.17
C SER A 652 -58.00 -12.69 -12.15
N VAL A 653 -58.17 -13.28 -10.94
CA VAL A 653 -57.13 -13.34 -9.91
C VAL A 653 -55.85 -13.99 -10.42
N PHE A 654 -55.96 -14.99 -11.32
CA PHE A 654 -54.80 -15.66 -11.90
C PHE A 654 -53.95 -14.75 -12.82
N LEU A 655 -54.45 -13.66 -13.29
CA LEU A 655 -53.70 -12.65 -14.06
C LEU A 655 -52.79 -11.78 -13.18
N PHE A 656 -53.09 -11.73 -11.87
CA PHE A 656 -52.30 -11.00 -10.87
C PHE A 656 -51.16 -11.81 -10.29
N LEU A 657 -51.21 -13.14 -10.41
CA LEU A 657 -50.21 -14.05 -9.90
C LEU A 657 -49.16 -14.40 -10.95
N GLY A 658 -47.93 -14.70 -10.48
CA GLY A 658 -46.80 -15.02 -11.35
C GLY A 658 -45.99 -13.82 -11.76
N ARG A 659 -44.97 -14.06 -12.60
CA ARG A 659 -44.08 -12.99 -13.09
C ARG A 659 -44.87 -12.00 -14.01
N PRO A 660 -44.96 -10.73 -13.66
CA PRO A 660 -45.59 -9.74 -14.50
C PRO A 660 -44.89 -9.60 -15.84
N VAL A 661 -45.64 -9.61 -16.92
CA VAL A 661 -45.18 -9.28 -18.28
C VAL A 661 -46.15 -8.26 -18.85
N ASP A 662 -45.77 -7.50 -19.87
CA ASP A 662 -46.59 -6.40 -20.43
C ASP A 662 -48.01 -6.85 -20.76
N ILE A 663 -48.17 -8.03 -21.37
CA ILE A 663 -49.48 -8.59 -21.72
C ILE A 663 -50.35 -8.85 -20.46
N THR A 664 -49.75 -9.44 -19.40
CA THR A 664 -50.50 -9.72 -18.17
C THR A 664 -50.86 -8.39 -17.46
N CYS A 665 -49.97 -7.38 -17.47
CA CYS A 665 -50.25 -6.06 -16.92
C CYS A 665 -51.43 -5.37 -17.61
N MET A 666 -51.51 -5.45 -18.93
CA MET A 666 -52.69 -4.93 -19.67
C MET A 666 -53.97 -5.75 -19.39
N LEU A 667 -53.90 -7.08 -19.45
CA LEU A 667 -55.07 -7.94 -19.28
C LEU A 667 -55.71 -7.88 -17.89
N ARG A 668 -54.91 -7.80 -16.81
CA ARG A 668 -55.44 -7.78 -15.45
C ARG A 668 -56.36 -6.60 -15.20
N ILE A 669 -55.95 -5.39 -15.63
CA ILE A 669 -56.72 -4.18 -15.38
C ILE A 669 -57.99 -4.14 -16.26
N ILE A 670 -57.87 -4.52 -17.53
CA ILE A 670 -59.02 -4.55 -18.48
C ILE A 670 -60.06 -5.56 -17.99
N THR A 671 -59.60 -6.78 -17.73
CA THR A 671 -60.50 -7.87 -17.29
C THR A 671 -61.22 -7.50 -16.01
N PHE A 672 -60.48 -6.93 -15.06
CA PHE A 672 -61.05 -6.44 -13.81
C PHE A 672 -62.04 -5.30 -14.08
N GLY A 673 -61.65 -4.22 -14.80
CA GLY A 673 -62.54 -3.08 -15.04
C GLY A 673 -63.82 -3.44 -15.76
N ILE A 674 -63.77 -4.28 -16.79
CA ILE A 674 -64.95 -4.68 -17.59
C ILE A 674 -65.82 -5.67 -16.76
N THR A 675 -65.28 -6.70 -16.12
CA THR A 675 -66.08 -7.67 -15.37
C THR A 675 -66.83 -7.04 -14.23
N PHE A 676 -66.18 -6.14 -13.44
CA PHE A 676 -66.89 -5.41 -12.37
C PHE A 676 -67.85 -4.39 -12.87
N SER A 677 -67.55 -3.69 -13.97
CA SER A 677 -68.52 -2.78 -14.58
C SER A 677 -69.81 -3.53 -15.02
N ILE A 678 -69.70 -4.72 -15.60
CA ILE A 678 -70.86 -5.56 -15.94
C ILE A 678 -71.62 -6.03 -14.69
N ALA A 679 -70.92 -6.40 -13.62
CA ALA A 679 -71.54 -6.82 -12.37
C ALA A 679 -72.29 -5.65 -11.71
N VAL A 680 -71.68 -4.48 -11.54
CA VAL A 680 -72.32 -3.29 -10.92
C VAL A 680 -73.45 -2.76 -11.79
N SER A 681 -73.24 -2.73 -13.13
CA SER A 681 -74.32 -2.30 -14.06
C SER A 681 -75.52 -3.22 -14.06
N SER A 682 -75.29 -4.52 -13.86
CA SER A 682 -76.38 -5.48 -13.70
C SER A 682 -77.19 -5.26 -12.43
N LEU A 683 -76.50 -4.84 -11.31
CA LEU A 683 -77.19 -4.48 -10.08
C LEU A 683 -77.95 -3.16 -10.23
N LEU A 684 -77.32 -2.16 -10.88
CA LEU A 684 -77.95 -0.91 -11.21
C LEU A 684 -79.24 -1.12 -12.06
N ALA A 685 -79.14 -1.97 -13.10
CA ALA A 685 -80.28 -2.29 -13.93
C ALA A 685 -81.41 -3.00 -13.16
N LYS A 686 -81.06 -3.87 -12.19
CA LYS A 686 -82.03 -4.53 -11.29
C LYS A 686 -82.76 -3.46 -10.41
N THR A 687 -82.02 -2.55 -9.81
CA THR A 687 -82.59 -1.46 -8.97
C THR A 687 -83.42 -0.52 -9.77
N ILE A 688 -82.99 -0.15 -10.96
CA ILE A 688 -83.83 0.68 -11.88
C ILE A 688 -85.12 -0.02 -12.23
N MET A 689 -85.06 -1.34 -12.55
CA MET A 689 -86.26 -2.08 -12.87
C MET A 689 -87.25 -2.12 -11.73
N VAL A 690 -86.78 -2.33 -10.48
CA VAL A 690 -87.60 -2.27 -9.27
C VAL A 690 -88.30 -0.84 -9.15
N CYS A 691 -87.49 0.19 -9.28
CA CYS A 691 -88.04 1.58 -9.22
C CYS A 691 -89.06 1.87 -10.33
N VAL A 692 -88.74 1.46 -11.56
CA VAL A 692 -89.69 1.64 -12.70
C VAL A 692 -90.98 0.83 -12.55
N ALA A 693 -90.80 -0.45 -12.08
CA ALA A 693 -91.99 -1.29 -11.80
C ALA A 693 -92.96 -0.62 -10.83
N PHE A 694 -92.41 -0.04 -9.76
CA PHE A 694 -93.33 0.70 -8.80
C PHE A 694 -93.94 1.96 -9.36
N LYS A 695 -93.19 2.76 -10.15
CA LYS A 695 -93.77 3.95 -10.81
C LYS A 695 -94.82 3.57 -11.86
N ALA A 696 -94.72 2.41 -12.50
CA ALA A 696 -95.61 1.84 -13.49
C ALA A 696 -96.94 1.30 -12.87
N THR A 697 -97.02 1.07 -11.55
CA THR A 697 -98.26 0.64 -10.86
C THR A 697 -99.30 1.71 -10.70
N LYS A 698 -98.95 2.97 -10.87
CA LYS A 698 -99.91 4.09 -10.86
C LYS A 698 -100.77 4.06 -12.11
N PRO A 699 -102.16 4.19 -11.98
CA PRO A 699 -103.04 4.24 -13.13
C PRO A 699 -102.69 5.42 -14.09
N GLY A 700 -102.51 5.10 -15.42
CA GLY A 700 -102.20 6.12 -16.44
C GLY A 700 -100.69 6.40 -16.62
N SER A 701 -99.79 5.68 -15.95
CA SER A 701 -98.36 5.92 -16.00
C SER A 701 -97.71 5.54 -17.37
N SER A 702 -97.02 6.51 -18.01
CA SER A 702 -96.22 6.32 -19.24
C SER A 702 -95.07 5.37 -19.05
N TRP A 703 -94.67 5.08 -17.81
CA TRP A 703 -93.54 4.16 -17.42
C TRP A 703 -93.84 2.72 -17.75
N ARG A 704 -95.08 2.34 -18.03
CA ARG A 704 -95.49 0.96 -18.38
C ARG A 704 -94.94 0.49 -19.71
N LYS A 705 -94.65 1.41 -20.63
CA LYS A 705 -93.96 1.11 -21.90
C LYS A 705 -92.48 0.68 -21.74
N TRP A 706 -91.85 1.08 -20.66
CA TRP A 706 -90.43 0.83 -20.36
C TRP A 706 -90.26 -0.46 -19.51
N LEU A 707 -91.28 -1.11 -19.11
CA LEU A 707 -91.21 -2.33 -18.30
C LEU A 707 -90.90 -3.51 -19.18
N GLY A 708 -89.58 -3.88 -19.28
CA GLY A 708 -89.24 -5.01 -20.09
C GLY A 708 -87.73 -5.32 -20.02
N VAL A 709 -87.39 -6.56 -20.50
CA VAL A 709 -86.02 -7.05 -20.54
C VAL A 709 -85.13 -6.16 -21.42
N LYS A 710 -85.70 -5.43 -22.39
CA LYS A 710 -84.97 -4.53 -23.30
C LYS A 710 -84.34 -3.39 -22.54
N LEU A 711 -85.07 -2.72 -21.57
CA LEU A 711 -84.55 -1.59 -20.79
C LEU A 711 -83.39 -2.07 -19.92
N SER A 712 -83.50 -3.21 -19.23
CA SER A 712 -82.47 -3.74 -18.34
C SER A 712 -81.16 -4.09 -19.10
N ASN A 713 -81.30 -4.71 -20.26
CA ASN A 713 -80.11 -5.03 -21.09
C ASN A 713 -79.44 -3.80 -21.71
N SER A 714 -80.28 -2.74 -22.08
CA SER A 714 -79.75 -1.51 -22.61
C SER A 714 -78.95 -0.72 -21.59
N VAL A 715 -79.41 -0.71 -20.30
CA VAL A 715 -78.68 -0.06 -19.20
C VAL A 715 -77.32 -0.74 -19.00
N VAL A 716 -77.30 -2.11 -18.96
CA VAL A 716 -76.03 -2.79 -18.79
C VAL A 716 -75.09 -2.58 -19.97
N LEU A 717 -75.60 -2.65 -21.19
CA LEU A 717 -74.80 -2.44 -22.40
C LEU A 717 -74.25 -1.00 -22.45
N PHE A 718 -75.07 -0.01 -22.14
CA PHE A 718 -74.64 1.40 -22.15
C PHE A 718 -73.56 1.66 -21.11
N CYS A 719 -73.75 1.23 -19.84
CA CYS A 719 -72.79 1.42 -18.79
C CYS A 719 -71.51 0.66 -19.03
N SER A 720 -71.61 -0.57 -19.55
CA SER A 720 -70.42 -1.36 -19.87
C SER A 720 -69.66 -0.83 -21.08
N SER A 721 -70.37 -0.26 -22.07
CA SER A 721 -69.71 0.34 -23.27
C SER A 721 -68.87 1.55 -22.88
N ILE A 722 -69.33 2.39 -21.96
CA ILE A 722 -68.54 3.51 -21.44
C ILE A 722 -67.25 3.01 -20.82
N GLN A 723 -67.31 1.99 -19.96
CA GLN A 723 -66.12 1.41 -19.34
C GLN A 723 -65.15 0.86 -20.39
N ILE A 724 -65.65 0.16 -21.39
CA ILE A 724 -64.85 -0.41 -22.49
C ILE A 724 -64.18 0.75 -23.23
N ILE A 725 -64.87 1.85 -23.55
CA ILE A 725 -64.28 3.01 -24.21
C ILE A 725 -63.16 3.61 -23.34
N ILE A 726 -63.37 3.78 -22.04
CA ILE A 726 -62.35 4.28 -21.11
C ILE A 726 -61.12 3.37 -21.12
N CYS A 727 -61.30 2.03 -21.01
CA CYS A 727 -60.21 1.06 -21.03
C CYS A 727 -59.48 1.10 -22.38
N MET A 728 -60.19 1.12 -23.51
CA MET A 728 -59.56 1.15 -24.85
C MET A 728 -58.82 2.46 -25.10
N THR A 729 -59.36 3.62 -24.64
CA THR A 729 -58.68 4.90 -24.74
C THR A 729 -57.39 4.90 -23.92
N TRP A 730 -57.43 4.37 -22.72
CA TRP A 730 -56.23 4.24 -21.87
C TRP A 730 -55.21 3.37 -22.51
N LEU A 731 -55.54 2.17 -23.02
CA LEU A 731 -54.62 1.29 -23.72
C LEU A 731 -54.00 1.92 -24.98
N ALA A 732 -54.74 2.76 -25.70
CA ALA A 732 -54.26 3.40 -26.92
C ALA A 732 -53.28 4.54 -26.62
N ILE A 733 -53.47 5.27 -25.51
CA ILE A 733 -52.63 6.45 -25.16
C ILE A 733 -51.41 6.05 -24.35
N SER A 734 -51.59 5.22 -23.33
CA SER A 734 -50.51 4.85 -22.38
C SER A 734 -50.77 3.46 -21.78
N PRO A 735 -50.43 2.40 -22.47
CA PRO A 735 -50.67 1.03 -22.00
C PRO A 735 -49.84 0.75 -20.72
N PRO A 736 -50.41 -0.02 -19.81
CA PRO A 736 -49.65 -0.56 -18.68
C PRO A 736 -48.53 -1.45 -19.15
N PHE A 737 -47.34 -1.37 -18.49
CA PHE A 737 -46.15 -2.12 -18.85
C PHE A 737 -45.44 -2.69 -17.61
N GLN A 738 -44.54 -3.64 -17.82
CA GLN A 738 -43.69 -4.18 -16.79
C GLN A 738 -42.62 -3.16 -16.39
N GLU A 739 -42.48 -2.88 -15.10
CA GLU A 739 -41.44 -2.04 -14.51
C GLU A 739 -40.55 -2.85 -13.57
N LEU A 740 -39.23 -2.55 -13.63
CA LEU A 740 -38.23 -3.11 -12.74
C LEU A 740 -37.84 -2.03 -11.73
N ASP A 741 -38.34 -2.13 -10.51
CA ASP A 741 -37.97 -1.20 -9.44
C ASP A 741 -36.77 -1.74 -8.67
N ILE A 742 -35.65 -1.05 -8.78
CA ILE A 742 -34.35 -1.38 -8.13
C ILE A 742 -34.06 -0.42 -6.97
N HIS A 743 -34.86 0.63 -6.79
CA HIS A 743 -34.60 1.70 -5.84
C HIS A 743 -35.30 1.48 -4.49
N THR A 744 -36.41 0.80 -4.50
CA THR A 744 -37.23 0.64 -3.29
C THR A 744 -36.63 -0.35 -2.29
N SER A 745 -35.94 -1.41 -2.76
CA SER A 745 -35.37 -2.45 -1.87
C SER A 745 -33.94 -2.74 -2.26
N PRO A 746 -32.97 -2.58 -1.32
CA PRO A 746 -31.58 -2.88 -1.58
C PRO A 746 -31.38 -4.37 -1.90
N GLY A 747 -30.67 -4.68 -2.95
CA GLY A 747 -30.30 -6.06 -3.31
C GLY A 747 -31.38 -6.87 -4.04
N THR A 748 -32.58 -6.34 -4.20
CA THR A 748 -33.68 -7.01 -4.91
C THR A 748 -34.17 -6.17 -6.09
N ILE A 749 -34.71 -6.84 -7.10
CA ILE A 749 -35.41 -6.23 -8.23
C ILE A 749 -36.88 -6.55 -8.05
N ILE A 750 -37.70 -5.54 -7.72
CA ILE A 750 -39.14 -5.70 -7.63
C ILE A 750 -39.71 -5.61 -9.04
N ILE A 751 -40.32 -6.71 -9.50
CA ILE A 751 -41.01 -6.74 -10.79
C ILE A 751 -42.48 -6.41 -10.56
N GLN A 752 -42.90 -5.26 -11.01
CA GLN A 752 -44.27 -4.76 -10.87
C GLN A 752 -44.86 -4.28 -12.19
N CYS A 753 -46.16 -4.11 -12.21
CA CYS A 753 -46.82 -3.46 -13.33
C CYS A 753 -46.94 -1.97 -13.04
N ASN A 754 -46.45 -1.16 -13.95
CA ASN A 754 -46.72 0.29 -13.95
C ASN A 754 -47.98 0.58 -14.76
N GLU A 755 -48.85 1.41 -14.23
CA GLU A 755 -50.13 1.78 -14.87
C GLU A 755 -49.96 2.65 -16.11
N GLY A 756 -48.76 3.13 -16.41
CA GLY A 756 -48.44 4.04 -17.53
C GLY A 756 -49.01 5.43 -17.32
N SER A 757 -50.33 5.53 -17.16
CA SER A 757 -51.02 6.81 -16.89
C SER A 757 -51.86 6.68 -15.63
N ALA A 758 -51.49 7.47 -14.59
CA ALA A 758 -52.28 7.58 -13.35
C ALA A 758 -53.71 8.05 -13.65
N ILE A 759 -53.89 8.98 -14.60
CA ILE A 759 -55.22 9.50 -15.00
C ILE A 759 -56.07 8.38 -15.61
N GLY A 760 -55.48 7.51 -16.44
CA GLY A 760 -56.16 6.35 -17.02
C GLY A 760 -56.65 5.38 -15.95
N PHE A 761 -55.78 5.00 -15.03
CA PHE A 761 -56.07 4.12 -13.90
C PHE A 761 -57.19 4.67 -13.01
N TYR A 762 -57.07 5.95 -12.56
CA TYR A 762 -58.12 6.59 -11.75
C TYR A 762 -59.40 6.80 -12.50
N SER A 763 -59.42 6.96 -13.83
CA SER A 763 -60.65 7.05 -14.63
C SER A 763 -61.43 5.74 -14.63
N VAL A 764 -60.73 4.61 -14.76
CA VAL A 764 -61.37 3.26 -14.70
C VAL A 764 -61.98 3.00 -13.33
N ILE A 765 -61.21 3.20 -12.24
CA ILE A 765 -61.72 3.02 -10.88
C ILE A 765 -62.77 4.04 -10.53
N GLY A 766 -62.59 5.31 -10.90
CA GLY A 766 -63.56 6.38 -10.62
C GLY A 766 -64.92 6.15 -11.29
N TYR A 767 -64.94 5.68 -12.56
CA TYR A 767 -66.18 5.33 -13.23
C TYR A 767 -66.89 4.17 -12.57
N MET A 768 -66.16 3.09 -12.15
CA MET A 768 -66.71 1.98 -11.38
C MET A 768 -67.26 2.46 -10.04
N GLY A 769 -66.54 3.32 -9.35
CA GLY A 769 -66.99 3.98 -8.10
C GLY A 769 -68.27 4.79 -8.26
N LEU A 770 -68.37 5.53 -9.37
CA LEU A 770 -69.57 6.30 -9.73
C LEU A 770 -70.76 5.36 -9.96
N LEU A 771 -70.60 4.28 -10.75
CA LEU A 771 -71.66 3.31 -10.97
C LEU A 771 -72.08 2.60 -9.66
N ALA A 772 -71.11 2.28 -8.81
CA ALA A 772 -71.39 1.70 -7.49
C ALA A 772 -72.13 2.66 -6.58
N ALA A 773 -71.76 3.95 -6.55
CA ALA A 773 -72.43 4.96 -5.77
C ALA A 773 -73.86 5.20 -6.25
N VAL A 774 -74.07 5.31 -7.56
CA VAL A 774 -75.42 5.44 -8.14
C VAL A 774 -76.28 4.24 -7.84
N SER A 775 -75.71 3.00 -8.00
CA SER A 775 -76.38 1.74 -7.68
C SER A 775 -76.82 1.69 -6.21
N PHE A 776 -75.86 2.09 -5.30
CA PHE A 776 -76.14 2.15 -3.87
C PHE A 776 -77.27 3.16 -3.52
N VAL A 777 -77.16 4.37 -4.01
CA VAL A 777 -78.22 5.39 -3.74
C VAL A 777 -79.55 4.95 -4.23
N LEU A 778 -79.66 4.44 -5.45
CA LEU A 778 -80.93 3.95 -6.00
C LEU A 778 -81.47 2.72 -5.23
N ALA A 779 -80.59 1.76 -4.84
CA ALA A 779 -80.97 0.60 -4.02
C ALA A 779 -81.43 1.07 -2.61
N PHE A 780 -80.80 2.07 -2.03
CA PHE A 780 -81.16 2.62 -0.72
C PHE A 780 -82.47 3.30 -0.76
N LEU A 781 -82.76 4.08 -1.79
CA LEU A 781 -84.07 4.75 -1.99
C LEU A 781 -85.17 3.68 -2.21
N ALA A 782 -84.84 2.58 -2.91
CA ALA A 782 -85.77 1.49 -3.18
C ALA A 782 -86.04 0.56 -1.99
N ARG A 783 -85.27 0.64 -0.90
CA ARG A 783 -85.40 -0.25 0.30
C ARG A 783 -86.74 -0.01 1.06
N SER A 784 -87.34 1.17 0.91
CA SER A 784 -88.66 1.57 1.55
C SER A 784 -89.87 1.02 0.84
N LEU A 785 -89.69 0.29 -0.25
CA LEU A 785 -90.78 -0.32 -1.01
C LEU A 785 -91.25 -1.60 -0.34
N PRO A 786 -92.56 -2.04 -0.54
CA PRO A 786 -93.21 -3.13 0.19
C PRO A 786 -92.41 -4.45 0.07
N ASP A 787 -92.50 -5.30 1.13
CA ASP A 787 -91.68 -6.50 1.38
C ASP A 787 -91.69 -7.66 0.37
N SER A 788 -92.64 -7.61 -0.59
CA SER A 788 -92.68 -8.67 -1.64
C SER A 788 -91.46 -8.65 -2.59
N PHE A 789 -90.69 -7.56 -2.52
CA PHE A 789 -89.40 -7.42 -3.30
C PHE A 789 -88.23 -7.10 -2.40
N ASN A 790 -87.90 -7.97 -1.47
CA ASN A 790 -86.74 -7.90 -0.58
C ASN A 790 -85.38 -7.77 -1.34
N GLU A 791 -85.31 -7.88 -2.66
CA GLU A 791 -84.14 -7.78 -3.47
C GLU A 791 -83.37 -6.49 -3.30
N ALA A 792 -84.15 -5.30 -3.17
CA ALA A 792 -83.49 -4.01 -2.97
C ALA A 792 -82.66 -3.97 -1.65
N LYS A 793 -83.16 -4.62 -0.57
CA LYS A 793 -82.46 -4.71 0.72
C LYS A 793 -81.15 -5.47 0.61
N TYR A 794 -81.14 -6.60 -0.06
CA TYR A 794 -79.94 -7.38 -0.32
C TYR A 794 -78.95 -6.66 -1.25
N ILE A 795 -79.47 -5.98 -2.27
CA ILE A 795 -78.58 -5.19 -3.15
C ILE A 795 -77.97 -4.01 -2.40
N THR A 796 -78.77 -3.27 -1.56
CA THR A 796 -78.23 -2.19 -0.74
C THR A 796 -77.09 -2.66 0.18
N PHE A 797 -77.29 -3.82 0.86
CA PHE A 797 -76.31 -4.37 1.76
C PHE A 797 -75.04 -4.83 0.98
N SER A 798 -75.23 -5.45 -0.16
CA SER A 798 -74.09 -5.91 -0.98
C SER A 798 -73.28 -4.75 -1.57
N MET A 799 -73.98 -3.64 -1.94
CA MET A 799 -73.32 -2.43 -2.44
C MET A 799 -72.60 -1.71 -1.33
N LEU A 800 -73.16 -1.64 -0.10
CA LEU A 800 -72.48 -1.08 1.06
C LEU A 800 -71.14 -1.84 1.35
N LEU A 801 -71.18 -3.15 1.36
CA LEU A 801 -69.99 -4.02 1.55
C LEU A 801 -68.99 -3.82 0.41
N PHE A 802 -69.46 -3.75 -0.84
CA PHE A 802 -68.62 -3.45 -1.99
C PHE A 802 -67.89 -2.09 -1.84
N CYS A 803 -68.67 -1.01 -1.58
CA CYS A 803 -68.08 0.32 -1.41
C CYS A 803 -67.10 0.37 -0.23
N SER A 804 -67.39 -0.28 0.90
CA SER A 804 -66.48 -0.31 2.05
C SER A 804 -65.15 -0.97 1.74
N VAL A 805 -65.16 -2.09 0.98
CA VAL A 805 -63.92 -2.81 0.56
C VAL A 805 -63.07 -1.88 -0.34
N TRP A 806 -63.67 -1.23 -1.32
CA TRP A 806 -62.95 -0.39 -2.25
C TRP A 806 -62.47 0.94 -1.63
N ILE A 807 -63.19 1.52 -0.67
CA ILE A 807 -62.78 2.70 0.08
C ILE A 807 -61.56 2.37 0.96
N THR A 808 -61.54 1.20 1.59
CA THR A 808 -60.40 0.73 2.42
C THR A 808 -59.21 0.27 1.60
N MET A 809 -59.47 -0.22 0.38
CA MET A 809 -58.41 -0.65 -0.54
C MET A 809 -57.48 0.52 -0.99
N ILE A 810 -58.06 1.70 -1.25
CA ILE A 810 -57.29 2.83 -1.77
C ILE A 810 -56.09 3.23 -0.86
N PRO A 811 -56.29 3.52 0.45
CA PRO A 811 -55.13 3.82 1.31
C PRO A 811 -54.19 2.64 1.49
N ALA A 812 -54.71 1.40 1.51
CA ALA A 812 -53.85 0.19 1.58
C ALA A 812 -52.97 0.04 0.32
N TYR A 813 -53.54 0.30 -0.86
CA TYR A 813 -52.82 0.31 -2.14
C TYR A 813 -51.70 1.36 -2.19
N LEU A 814 -51.99 2.57 -1.73
CA LEU A 814 -50.99 3.66 -1.71
C LEU A 814 -49.89 3.46 -0.67
N SER A 815 -50.14 2.70 0.40
CA SER A 815 -49.19 2.46 1.48
C SER A 815 -48.30 1.22 1.26
N THR A 816 -48.65 0.34 0.33
CA THR A 816 -47.91 -0.90 0.04
C THR A 816 -47.10 -0.81 -1.25
N LYS A 817 -46.02 -1.58 -1.36
CA LYS A 817 -45.22 -1.66 -2.58
C LYS A 817 -44.90 -3.13 -2.91
N GLY A 818 -44.59 -3.35 -4.20
CA GLY A 818 -44.16 -4.65 -4.68
C GLY A 818 -45.27 -5.73 -4.57
N LYS A 819 -44.90 -6.94 -4.12
CA LYS A 819 -45.87 -8.06 -4.01
C LYS A 819 -47.02 -7.80 -3.07
N ASN A 820 -46.83 -6.96 -2.03
CA ASN A 820 -47.89 -6.65 -1.07
C ASN A 820 -49.04 -5.83 -1.72
N THR A 821 -48.69 -4.98 -2.67
CA THR A 821 -49.68 -4.20 -3.45
C THR A 821 -50.59 -5.13 -4.24
N VAL A 822 -49.99 -6.14 -4.89
CA VAL A 822 -50.77 -7.16 -5.63
C VAL A 822 -51.65 -7.99 -4.70
N CYS A 823 -51.19 -8.31 -3.50
CA CYS A 823 -52.01 -9.01 -2.49
C CYS A 823 -53.23 -8.18 -2.08
N VAL A 824 -53.06 -6.87 -1.91
CA VAL A 824 -54.20 -5.97 -1.57
C VAL A 824 -55.24 -5.93 -2.70
N GLU A 825 -54.80 -5.86 -3.97
CA GLU A 825 -55.67 -5.92 -5.13
C GLU A 825 -56.49 -7.24 -5.20
N ILE A 826 -55.79 -8.41 -5.08
CA ILE A 826 -56.42 -9.71 -5.10
C ILE A 826 -57.43 -9.83 -3.96
N PHE A 827 -57.06 -9.37 -2.75
CA PHE A 827 -57.94 -9.43 -1.59
C PHE A 827 -59.23 -8.59 -1.82
N ALA A 828 -59.09 -7.41 -2.38
CA ALA A 828 -60.23 -6.53 -2.70
C ALA A 828 -61.17 -7.19 -3.74
N ILE A 829 -60.61 -7.79 -4.79
CA ILE A 829 -61.37 -8.49 -5.83
C ILE A 829 -62.14 -9.68 -5.24
N LEU A 830 -61.46 -10.54 -4.47
CA LEU A 830 -62.04 -11.73 -3.88
C LEU A 830 -63.16 -11.38 -2.88
N THR A 831 -62.87 -10.43 -1.96
CA THR A 831 -63.77 -10.02 -0.91
C THR A 831 -65.03 -9.37 -1.47
N SER A 832 -64.88 -8.43 -2.43
CA SER A 832 -65.99 -7.72 -3.07
C SER A 832 -66.85 -8.71 -3.87
N SER A 833 -66.23 -9.58 -4.67
CA SER A 833 -66.96 -10.57 -5.48
C SER A 833 -67.67 -11.62 -4.62
N ALA A 834 -67.01 -12.13 -3.54
CA ALA A 834 -67.64 -13.05 -2.60
C ALA A 834 -68.77 -12.40 -1.83
N GLY A 835 -68.62 -11.13 -1.47
CA GLY A 835 -69.69 -10.34 -0.81
C GLY A 835 -70.94 -10.18 -1.69
N LEU A 836 -70.74 -9.87 -2.99
CA LEU A 836 -71.85 -9.81 -3.96
C LEU A 836 -72.50 -11.17 -4.11
N LEU A 837 -71.72 -12.26 -4.23
CA LEU A 837 -72.23 -13.60 -4.35
C LEU A 837 -73.03 -14.03 -3.11
N ALA A 838 -72.48 -13.82 -1.92
CA ALA A 838 -73.08 -14.23 -0.68
C ALA A 838 -74.36 -13.44 -0.38
N CYS A 839 -74.35 -12.13 -0.46
CA CYS A 839 -75.46 -11.29 -0.12
C CYS A 839 -76.63 -11.45 -1.08
N ILE A 840 -76.38 -11.64 -2.38
CA ILE A 840 -77.45 -11.64 -3.38
C ILE A 840 -77.97 -13.06 -3.65
N PHE A 841 -77.07 -14.03 -3.78
CA PHE A 841 -77.49 -15.36 -4.29
C PHE A 841 -77.67 -16.40 -3.21
N LEU A 842 -76.87 -16.40 -2.11
CA LEU A 842 -77.03 -17.44 -1.08
C LEU A 842 -78.43 -17.45 -0.43
N PRO A 843 -79.05 -16.30 -0.09
CA PRO A 843 -80.42 -16.36 0.44
C PRO A 843 -81.43 -16.94 -0.53
N LYS A 844 -81.22 -16.67 -1.86
CA LYS A 844 -82.08 -17.16 -2.93
C LYS A 844 -81.94 -18.69 -3.13
N CYS A 845 -80.68 -19.15 -3.14
CA CYS A 845 -80.42 -20.61 -3.16
C CYS A 845 -81.02 -21.34 -1.98
N TYR A 846 -80.88 -20.78 -0.76
CA TYR A 846 -81.47 -21.33 0.42
C TYR A 846 -82.97 -21.50 0.27
N ILE A 847 -83.66 -20.52 -0.30
CA ILE A 847 -85.13 -20.58 -0.53
C ILE A 847 -85.47 -21.64 -1.62
N ILE A 848 -84.71 -21.68 -2.69
CA ILE A 848 -84.91 -22.60 -3.80
C ILE A 848 -84.71 -24.04 -3.36
N LEU A 849 -83.67 -24.36 -2.56
CA LEU A 849 -83.31 -25.71 -2.21
C LEU A 849 -83.96 -26.25 -0.95
N PHE A 850 -84.15 -25.44 0.10
CA PHE A 850 -84.58 -25.86 1.44
C PHE A 850 -86.01 -25.40 1.86
N ARG A 851 -86.55 -24.31 1.24
CA ARG A 851 -87.86 -23.74 1.52
C ARG A 851 -88.71 -23.67 0.26
N THR A 852 -88.94 -24.77 -0.34
CA THR A 852 -89.76 -24.93 -1.58
C THR A 852 -91.17 -24.42 -1.44
N GLU A 853 -91.80 -24.44 -0.25
CA GLU A 853 -93.10 -23.86 0.05
C GLU A 853 -93.16 -22.38 -0.19
N ASN A 854 -92.18 -21.65 0.14
CA ASN A 854 -92.05 -20.18 -0.10
C ASN A 854 -91.84 -19.80 -1.60
N ASN A 855 -91.54 -20.80 -2.44
CA ASN A 855 -91.30 -20.63 -3.89
C ASN A 855 -92.65 -20.84 -4.69
N ARG A 856 -93.84 -20.97 -4.02
CA ARG A 856 -95.10 -21.03 -4.74
C ARG A 856 -95.72 -19.67 -5.02
N LYS A 857 -96.30 -19.45 -6.21
CA LYS A 857 -96.86 -18.19 -6.73
C LYS A 857 -97.88 -17.61 -5.75
N SER A 858 -98.73 -18.45 -5.02
CA SER A 858 -99.68 -18.05 -4.03
C SER A 858 -99.05 -17.31 -2.80
N HIS A 859 -97.89 -17.68 -2.34
CA HIS A 859 -97.19 -17.14 -1.18
C HIS A 859 -96.52 -15.79 -1.52
N LEU A 860 -95.97 -15.65 -2.76
CA LEU A 860 -95.42 -14.37 -3.28
C LEU A 860 -96.54 -13.31 -3.49
N LEU A 861 -97.78 -13.64 -3.77
CA LEU A 861 -98.91 -12.76 -3.96
C LEU A 861 -99.64 -12.48 -2.63
N LYS A 862 -99.59 -13.31 -1.61
CA LYS A 862 -100.20 -13.08 -0.31
C LYS A 862 -99.61 -11.96 0.50
N ASN A 863 -98.29 -11.68 0.35
CA ASN A 863 -97.58 -10.58 1.01
C ASN A 863 -97.83 -9.25 0.31
N ILE A 864 -98.65 -9.18 -0.74
CA ILE A 864 -99.04 -7.90 -1.41
C ILE A 864 -100.37 -7.33 -0.83
N LYS A 865 -101.13 -8.12 0.00
CA LYS A 865 -102.46 -7.68 0.52
C LYS A 865 -102.45 -7.38 2.04
N THR A 866 -101.28 -7.44 2.72
CA THR A 866 -101.07 -6.81 4.02
C THR A 866 -99.96 -5.72 3.86
#